data_bf8d0785ed49413c5416b93580bf368c
#
_entry.id   bf8d0785ed49413c5416b93580bf368c
#
_cell.length_a   1.000
_cell.length_b   1.000
_cell.length_c   1.000
_cell.angle_alpha   90.00
_cell.angle_beta   90.00
_cell.angle_gamma   90.00
#
_symmetry.space_group_name_H-M   'P 1'
#
loop_
_entity.id
_entity.type
_entity.pdbx_description
1 polymer ?
#
loop_
_entity_poly.entity_id
_entity_poly.type
_entity_poly.pdbx_seq_one_letter_code
_entity_poly.pdbx_strand_id
1 'polypeptide(L)'
;MNTSLSWIKAYVPDLDVTAQEYTDAMTLTGTKVEGFEKMDADLDKIVVGQIDKIEKHPDADKLIICQVNIGTESIQIVTGAPNVKEGDKVPVVLDGGRVAGGHEPGQRVAGGIKIKKGKLRGVESNGMMCSIEELGSNRDMYPDAPEYGIYIFPKDTEVGADAIEVLGLHDVVFEYEITSNRVDCYSVVGIAREAAATFHKEFCPPVVTATGNDEDVNDYIKVTVKNTDLCPRYCARVVKNIKIAPSPEWMQRRLASVGIRPINNLVDITNYVMEEYGQPMHAYDLDTIANHEIIVRTAEADEKFTTLDGQERQMDEDVLMICDGEKSIGIAGIMGGENSMITDNVKTMLFEAACFDGTNIRKSSKRVGLRTDASGKFEKGLDPNNAQAAIDRACQLIEEMGAGEVVGGMVDVYGKKKEPVRVPFDPEAINNLLGTEIAEEDMIGYFKKIDLEYDKEKREVIAPTFRHDLFRMADLAEEVARFYGYDNIPTTLPRGEATTGKLSFKLRVEEIARDIAEFCGFSQGMTYSFESPKVFDKLLLPEDSPLRQTVDIVNPLGEDYSVMRTTSLNGMLTSLATNYNRRNKNVRLYELGNVYLPKALPLTELPEERMQFTLGMYGDGDFFSMKGVVEEFFEKVGLHKKETYDPNAGKTYLHPGRQANIIYDGTVVGYLGEVHPDVADNYGIGTRAYIAVIDMPEIVKKATFDRKYTGIAKFPAVTRDISMVMPKEILVGQVEEVIEKNGGAYLESYALFDIYEGEQIKKGFKSVAYSIVFRAKDKTLEEAEITSAMNKILEGLEALGIELRK
;
A
#
# COMPACT_ATOMS: atom_id res chain seq x y z
N MET A 1 7.29 -14.01 3.05
CA MET A 1 8.15 -15.22 2.97
C MET A 1 7.63 -16.25 3.96
N ASN A 2 7.56 -17.51 3.56
CA ASN A 2 7.12 -18.60 4.45
C ASN A 2 8.31 -19.45 4.87
N THR A 3 8.30 -19.93 6.13
CA THR A 3 9.34 -20.84 6.63
C THR A 3 8.76 -21.72 7.72
N SER A 4 9.07 -23.03 7.68
CA SER A 4 8.57 -23.94 8.71
C SER A 4 9.46 -23.99 9.95
N LEU A 5 8.85 -24.25 11.10
CA LEU A 5 9.56 -24.37 12.36
C LEU A 5 10.59 -25.52 12.33
N SER A 6 10.24 -26.64 11.70
CA SER A 6 11.16 -27.78 11.55
C SER A 6 12.39 -27.44 10.74
N TRP A 7 12.26 -26.61 9.71
CA TRP A 7 13.40 -26.15 8.92
C TRP A 7 14.28 -25.16 9.70
N ILE A 8 13.67 -24.24 10.48
CA ILE A 8 14.42 -23.35 11.37
C ILE A 8 15.18 -24.16 12.42
N LYS A 9 14.54 -25.17 13.02
CA LYS A 9 15.18 -26.07 14.02
C LYS A 9 16.38 -26.86 13.48
N ALA A 10 16.46 -27.06 12.15
CA ALA A 10 17.65 -27.67 11.55
C ALA A 10 18.92 -26.83 11.75
N TYR A 11 18.76 -25.51 11.95
CA TYR A 11 19.85 -24.56 12.21
C TYR A 11 19.84 -23.98 13.63
N VAL A 12 18.78 -24.23 14.39
CA VAL A 12 18.64 -23.85 15.81
C VAL A 12 18.08 -25.05 16.58
N PRO A 13 18.88 -26.11 16.78
CA PRO A 13 18.38 -27.40 17.29
C PRO A 13 17.67 -27.30 18.65
N ASP A 14 18.15 -26.42 19.53
CA ASP A 14 17.63 -26.24 20.88
C ASP A 14 16.45 -25.24 20.97
N LEU A 15 15.82 -24.92 19.84
CA LEU A 15 14.67 -24.03 19.79
C LEU A 15 13.38 -24.79 20.21
N ASP A 16 13.05 -24.71 21.50
CA ASP A 16 11.84 -25.30 22.09
C ASP A 16 10.88 -24.20 22.51
N VAL A 17 9.96 -23.84 21.61
CA VAL A 17 9.02 -22.74 21.76
C VAL A 17 7.68 -23.08 21.10
N THR A 18 6.60 -22.51 21.62
CA THR A 18 5.29 -22.57 20.96
C THR A 18 5.26 -21.61 19.77
N ALA A 19 4.34 -21.86 18.84
CA ALA A 19 4.17 -20.99 17.66
C ALA A 19 3.86 -19.53 18.05
N GLN A 20 3.08 -19.31 19.11
CA GLN A 20 2.75 -17.98 19.60
C GLN A 20 3.97 -17.28 20.22
N GLU A 21 4.70 -17.97 21.11
CA GLU A 21 5.94 -17.42 21.72
C GLU A 21 6.96 -17.06 20.64
N TYR A 22 7.09 -17.90 19.60
CA TYR A 22 7.95 -17.62 18.47
C TYR A 22 7.53 -16.35 17.73
N THR A 23 6.24 -16.25 17.37
CA THR A 23 5.67 -15.10 16.65
C THR A 23 5.86 -13.80 17.41
N ASP A 24 5.55 -13.79 18.70
CA ASP A 24 5.65 -12.60 19.55
C ASP A 24 7.11 -12.15 19.71
N ALA A 25 8.02 -13.07 20.02
CA ALA A 25 9.42 -12.74 20.24
C ALA A 25 10.13 -12.27 18.95
N MET A 26 9.91 -12.94 17.82
CA MET A 26 10.49 -12.52 16.52
C MET A 26 9.99 -11.14 16.09
N THR A 27 8.71 -10.88 16.27
CA THR A 27 8.11 -9.57 15.95
C THR A 27 8.70 -8.48 16.84
N LEU A 28 8.81 -8.71 18.16
CA LEU A 28 9.38 -7.75 19.11
C LEU A 28 10.87 -7.46 18.85
N THR A 29 11.62 -8.41 18.31
CA THR A 29 13.03 -8.22 17.94
C THR A 29 13.25 -7.72 16.51
N GLY A 30 12.18 -7.32 15.79
CA GLY A 30 12.26 -6.64 14.52
C GLY A 30 12.06 -7.50 13.26
N THR A 31 11.83 -8.80 13.41
CA THR A 31 11.49 -9.69 12.29
C THR A 31 10.01 -10.04 12.37
N LYS A 32 9.18 -9.21 11.74
CA LYS A 32 7.72 -9.28 11.87
C LYS A 32 7.16 -10.57 11.29
N VAL A 33 6.44 -11.32 12.12
CA VAL A 33 5.62 -12.46 11.74
C VAL A 33 4.17 -12.00 11.59
N GLU A 34 3.60 -12.11 10.39
CA GLU A 34 2.20 -11.74 10.11
C GLU A 34 1.20 -12.77 10.66
N GLY A 35 1.60 -14.02 10.65
CA GLY A 35 0.78 -15.12 11.13
C GLY A 35 1.51 -16.46 11.07
N PHE A 36 0.82 -17.48 11.54
CA PHE A 36 1.32 -18.86 11.41
C PHE A 36 0.17 -19.83 11.14
N GLU A 37 0.48 -20.89 10.46
CA GLU A 37 -0.42 -22.01 10.20
C GLU A 37 0.18 -23.32 10.77
N LYS A 38 -0.59 -24.05 11.57
CA LYS A 38 -0.27 -25.42 11.97
C LYS A 38 -0.72 -26.36 10.86
N MET A 39 0.20 -27.13 10.31
CA MET A 39 -0.11 -28.04 9.20
C MET A 39 -1.02 -29.18 9.64
N ASP A 40 -0.95 -29.58 10.92
CA ASP A 40 -1.82 -30.57 11.56
C ASP A 40 -3.11 -29.99 12.13
N ALA A 41 -3.41 -28.72 11.87
CA ALA A 41 -4.65 -28.11 12.37
C ALA A 41 -5.86 -28.94 11.94
N ASP A 42 -6.73 -29.25 12.91
CA ASP A 42 -7.95 -30.01 12.69
C ASP A 42 -7.74 -31.51 12.32
N LEU A 43 -6.52 -32.05 12.45
CA LEU A 43 -6.24 -33.48 12.34
C LEU A 43 -6.13 -34.14 13.71
N ASP A 44 -6.75 -35.30 13.88
CA ASP A 44 -6.70 -36.04 15.15
C ASP A 44 -6.94 -37.53 14.93
N LYS A 45 -6.15 -38.36 15.64
CA LYS A 45 -6.26 -39.83 15.63
C LYS A 45 -6.18 -40.46 14.23
N ILE A 46 -5.14 -40.10 13.50
CA ILE A 46 -4.88 -40.65 12.17
C ILE A 46 -3.63 -41.54 12.25
N VAL A 47 -3.79 -42.82 11.94
CA VAL A 47 -2.71 -43.83 12.02
C VAL A 47 -2.44 -44.47 10.67
N VAL A 48 -1.27 -45.05 10.50
CA VAL A 48 -0.95 -45.89 9.35
C VAL A 48 -1.63 -47.24 9.52
N GLY A 49 -2.57 -47.57 8.63
CA GLY A 49 -3.23 -48.86 8.60
C GLY A 49 -2.78 -49.68 7.39
N GLN A 50 -2.67 -51.02 7.56
CA GLN A 50 -2.41 -51.93 6.45
C GLN A 50 -3.70 -52.69 6.10
N ILE A 51 -4.05 -52.73 4.83
CA ILE A 51 -5.22 -53.46 4.33
C ILE A 51 -4.85 -54.97 4.22
N ASP A 52 -5.37 -55.77 5.16
CA ASP A 52 -5.11 -57.19 5.19
C ASP A 52 -6.02 -57.97 4.25
N LYS A 53 -7.29 -57.56 4.08
CA LYS A 53 -8.29 -58.21 3.26
C LYS A 53 -9.28 -57.25 2.66
N ILE A 54 -9.73 -57.53 1.44
CA ILE A 54 -10.78 -56.78 0.74
C ILE A 54 -11.90 -57.72 0.31
N GLU A 55 -13.15 -57.40 0.69
CA GLU A 55 -14.36 -58.09 0.29
C GLU A 55 -15.35 -57.16 -0.44
N LYS A 56 -16.19 -57.74 -1.33
CA LYS A 56 -17.23 -56.95 -1.99
C LYS A 56 -18.34 -56.61 -1.03
N HIS A 57 -18.88 -55.39 -1.15
CA HIS A 57 -20.07 -55.00 -0.38
C HIS A 57 -21.29 -55.78 -0.87
N PRO A 58 -22.15 -56.33 0.04
CA PRO A 58 -23.29 -57.15 -0.34
C PRO A 58 -24.36 -56.40 -1.14
N ASP A 59 -24.56 -55.12 -0.83
CA ASP A 59 -25.67 -54.27 -1.35
C ASP A 59 -25.23 -53.05 -2.11
N ALA A 60 -23.93 -52.99 -2.57
CA ALA A 60 -23.44 -51.82 -3.28
C ALA A 60 -22.26 -52.16 -4.20
N ASP A 61 -22.44 -51.99 -5.53
CA ASP A 61 -21.42 -52.31 -6.54
C ASP A 61 -20.16 -51.44 -6.47
N LYS A 62 -20.22 -50.22 -5.94
CA LYS A 62 -19.11 -49.26 -5.86
C LYS A 62 -18.44 -49.21 -4.47
N LEU A 63 -18.86 -50.05 -3.53
CA LEU A 63 -18.26 -50.11 -2.19
C LEU A 63 -17.55 -51.43 -1.99
N ILE A 64 -16.44 -51.34 -1.24
CA ILE A 64 -15.65 -52.50 -0.78
C ILE A 64 -15.54 -52.48 0.74
N ILE A 65 -15.38 -53.62 1.35
CA ILE A 65 -15.18 -53.83 2.79
C ILE A 65 -13.73 -54.19 2.99
N CYS A 66 -12.99 -53.43 3.74
CA CYS A 66 -11.58 -53.63 4.03
C CYS A 66 -11.42 -54.04 5.52
N GLN A 67 -10.64 -55.08 5.77
CA GLN A 67 -10.08 -55.36 7.10
C GLN A 67 -8.72 -54.69 7.17
N VAL A 68 -8.59 -53.75 8.06
CA VAL A 68 -7.40 -52.86 8.15
C VAL A 68 -6.73 -53.05 9.50
N ASN A 69 -5.50 -53.55 9.49
CA ASN A 69 -4.65 -53.64 10.67
C ASN A 69 -4.07 -52.26 11.00
N ILE A 70 -4.35 -51.78 12.20
CA ILE A 70 -3.85 -50.49 12.72
C ILE A 70 -2.73 -50.65 13.75
N GLY A 71 -2.07 -51.83 13.78
CA GLY A 71 -0.98 -52.15 14.69
C GLY A 71 -1.44 -52.73 16.04
N THR A 72 -2.50 -52.22 16.62
CA THR A 72 -3.07 -52.68 17.91
C THR A 72 -4.21 -53.68 17.72
N GLU A 73 -4.98 -53.54 16.66
CA GLU A 73 -6.13 -54.40 16.29
C GLU A 73 -6.42 -54.32 14.80
N SER A 74 -7.31 -55.15 14.31
CA SER A 74 -7.83 -55.05 12.93
C SER A 74 -9.25 -54.49 13.00
N ILE A 75 -9.52 -53.46 12.22
CA ILE A 75 -10.81 -52.76 12.12
C ILE A 75 -11.43 -52.91 10.75
N GLN A 76 -12.73 -52.92 10.68
CA GLN A 76 -13.48 -52.94 9.42
C GLN A 76 -13.74 -51.49 8.93
N ILE A 77 -13.36 -51.23 7.69
CA ILE A 77 -13.67 -49.95 7.04
C ILE A 77 -14.33 -50.23 5.70
N VAL A 78 -15.38 -49.48 5.39
CA VAL A 78 -16.10 -49.51 4.11
C VAL A 78 -15.68 -48.27 3.30
N THR A 79 -15.22 -48.47 2.09
CA THR A 79 -14.79 -47.38 1.20
C THR A 79 -15.31 -47.54 -0.23
N GLY A 80 -15.42 -46.44 -0.97
CA GLY A 80 -15.65 -46.38 -2.40
C GLY A 80 -14.40 -46.14 -3.24
N ALA A 81 -13.24 -46.05 -2.61
CA ALA A 81 -11.97 -45.78 -3.31
C ALA A 81 -11.56 -46.95 -4.24
N PRO A 82 -11.27 -46.62 -5.52
CA PRO A 82 -10.98 -47.68 -6.51
C PRO A 82 -9.51 -48.12 -6.55
N ASN A 83 -8.61 -47.42 -5.86
CA ASN A 83 -7.16 -47.54 -6.00
C ASN A 83 -6.48 -48.43 -4.95
N VAL A 84 -7.20 -48.92 -3.93
CA VAL A 84 -6.63 -49.68 -2.81
C VAL A 84 -6.57 -51.19 -3.11
N LYS A 85 -5.55 -51.86 -2.58
CA LYS A 85 -5.29 -53.28 -2.74
C LYS A 85 -4.89 -53.91 -1.39
N GLU A 86 -5.03 -55.24 -1.26
CA GLU A 86 -4.50 -55.98 -0.13
C GLU A 86 -2.98 -55.80 -0.02
N GLY A 87 -2.50 -55.50 1.18
CA GLY A 87 -1.11 -55.18 1.47
C GLY A 87 -0.76 -53.68 1.41
N ASP A 88 -1.66 -52.82 0.89
CA ASP A 88 -1.42 -51.37 0.87
C ASP A 88 -1.46 -50.81 2.28
N LYS A 89 -0.58 -49.81 2.52
CA LYS A 89 -0.57 -49.03 3.76
C LYS A 89 -1.20 -47.68 3.48
N VAL A 90 -2.13 -47.27 4.34
CA VAL A 90 -3.00 -46.09 4.09
C VAL A 90 -3.19 -45.28 5.36
N PRO A 91 -3.44 -43.97 5.28
CA PRO A 91 -3.84 -43.17 6.45
C PRO A 91 -5.28 -43.51 6.85
N VAL A 92 -5.46 -43.82 8.13
CA VAL A 92 -6.74 -44.21 8.74
C VAL A 92 -7.10 -43.31 9.87
N VAL A 93 -8.19 -42.56 9.76
CA VAL A 93 -8.75 -41.82 10.88
C VAL A 93 -9.67 -42.72 11.69
N LEU A 94 -9.37 -42.81 12.98
CA LEU A 94 -10.07 -43.67 13.92
C LEU A 94 -11.40 -43.02 14.40
N ASP A 95 -12.24 -43.83 15.06
CA ASP A 95 -13.50 -43.34 15.66
C ASP A 95 -13.24 -42.17 16.61
N GLY A 96 -13.99 -41.08 16.41
CA GLY A 96 -13.86 -39.84 17.16
C GLY A 96 -12.73 -38.92 16.74
N GLY A 97 -11.87 -39.36 15.77
CA GLY A 97 -10.82 -38.53 15.17
C GLY A 97 -11.37 -37.48 14.21
N ARG A 98 -10.47 -36.72 13.63
CA ARG A 98 -10.82 -35.59 12.71
C ARG A 98 -9.93 -35.59 11.49
N VAL A 99 -10.52 -35.14 10.38
CA VAL A 99 -9.84 -34.79 9.12
C VAL A 99 -10.04 -33.31 8.80
N ALA A 100 -9.10 -32.69 8.10
CA ALA A 100 -9.11 -31.25 7.87
C ALA A 100 -10.21 -30.80 6.89
N GLY A 101 -10.57 -31.60 5.92
CA GLY A 101 -11.53 -31.20 4.89
C GLY A 101 -12.18 -32.34 4.13
N GLY A 102 -12.81 -32.00 3.02
CA GLY A 102 -13.43 -32.93 2.07
C GLY A 102 -12.46 -33.37 0.96
N HIS A 103 -13.03 -33.97 -0.09
CA HIS A 103 -12.22 -34.51 -1.21
C HIS A 103 -11.69 -33.49 -2.20
N GLU A 104 -12.07 -32.22 -2.11
CA GLU A 104 -11.61 -31.18 -3.03
C GLU A 104 -10.33 -30.50 -2.53
N PRO A 105 -9.33 -30.28 -3.40
CA PRO A 105 -8.09 -29.64 -3.00
C PRO A 105 -8.32 -28.25 -2.35
N GLY A 106 -7.67 -28.00 -1.22
CA GLY A 106 -7.72 -26.73 -0.52
C GLY A 106 -8.99 -26.45 0.29
N GLN A 107 -9.95 -27.36 0.35
CA GLN A 107 -11.14 -27.26 1.22
C GLN A 107 -10.81 -27.71 2.64
N ARG A 108 -10.35 -26.77 3.48
CA ARG A 108 -10.31 -26.98 4.94
C ARG A 108 -11.60 -26.50 5.60
N VAL A 109 -12.10 -27.26 6.54
CA VAL A 109 -13.27 -26.91 7.36
C VAL A 109 -12.78 -26.52 8.74
N ALA A 110 -13.11 -25.31 9.19
CA ALA A 110 -12.72 -24.86 10.52
C ALA A 110 -13.22 -25.81 11.60
N GLY A 111 -12.30 -26.32 12.44
CA GLY A 111 -12.57 -27.32 13.45
C GLY A 111 -12.60 -28.77 12.94
N GLY A 112 -12.30 -28.97 11.65
CA GLY A 112 -12.24 -30.29 11.00
C GLY A 112 -13.56 -31.03 10.94
N ILE A 113 -13.56 -32.12 10.16
CA ILE A 113 -14.71 -33.02 10.05
C ILE A 113 -14.49 -34.19 11.02
N LYS A 114 -15.36 -34.32 12.02
CA LYS A 114 -15.27 -35.42 12.98
C LYS A 114 -15.80 -36.73 12.39
N ILE A 115 -14.94 -37.74 12.33
CA ILE A 115 -15.27 -39.06 11.87
C ILE A 115 -15.78 -39.91 13.04
N LYS A 116 -16.88 -40.63 12.83
CA LYS A 116 -17.47 -41.56 13.79
C LYS A 116 -17.72 -42.88 13.11
N LYS A 117 -17.61 -43.96 13.89
CA LYS A 117 -18.06 -45.25 13.40
C LYS A 117 -19.54 -45.18 13.04
N GLY A 118 -19.88 -45.81 11.93
CA GLY A 118 -21.23 -45.77 11.38
C GLY A 118 -21.53 -46.96 10.50
N LYS A 119 -22.64 -46.92 9.77
CA LYS A 119 -23.02 -47.93 8.80
C LYS A 119 -23.11 -47.32 7.40
N LEU A 120 -22.37 -47.87 6.44
CA LEU A 120 -22.50 -47.52 5.05
C LEU A 120 -23.31 -48.64 4.36
N ARG A 121 -24.50 -48.27 3.89
CA ARG A 121 -25.45 -49.23 3.31
C ARG A 121 -25.63 -50.53 4.13
N GLY A 122 -25.77 -50.37 5.49
CA GLY A 122 -25.98 -51.46 6.39
C GLY A 122 -24.75 -52.17 6.96
N VAL A 123 -23.57 -51.97 6.36
CA VAL A 123 -22.32 -52.57 6.82
C VAL A 123 -21.56 -51.57 7.71
N GLU A 124 -21.04 -52.07 8.85
CA GLU A 124 -20.28 -51.25 9.82
C GLU A 124 -18.96 -50.77 9.28
N SER A 125 -18.62 -49.50 9.49
CA SER A 125 -17.33 -48.89 9.25
C SER A 125 -16.83 -48.26 10.52
N ASN A 126 -15.65 -48.66 11.03
CA ASN A 126 -15.10 -48.27 12.32
C ASN A 126 -14.00 -47.19 12.18
N GLY A 127 -14.05 -46.41 11.13
CA GLY A 127 -13.10 -45.36 10.78
C GLY A 127 -13.24 -45.02 9.30
N MET A 128 -12.29 -44.25 8.79
CA MET A 128 -12.23 -43.84 7.39
C MET A 128 -10.78 -43.85 6.91
N MET A 129 -10.52 -44.38 5.70
CA MET A 129 -9.23 -44.19 4.99
C MET A 129 -9.25 -42.84 4.31
N CYS A 130 -8.13 -42.12 4.28
CA CYS A 130 -8.08 -40.72 3.85
C CYS A 130 -7.32 -40.54 2.54
N SER A 131 -7.79 -39.64 1.70
CA SER A 131 -7.03 -39.02 0.63
C SER A 131 -6.12 -37.92 1.21
N ILE A 132 -5.18 -37.44 0.38
CA ILE A 132 -4.30 -36.36 0.81
C ILE A 132 -5.05 -35.02 1.00
N GLU A 133 -6.13 -34.79 0.26
CA GLU A 133 -7.00 -33.63 0.36
C GLU A 133 -7.77 -33.63 1.69
N GLU A 134 -8.25 -34.81 2.15
CA GLU A 134 -8.91 -34.93 3.46
C GLU A 134 -7.96 -34.64 4.63
N LEU A 135 -6.66 -34.84 4.41
CA LEU A 135 -5.59 -34.47 5.35
C LEU A 135 -5.15 -32.99 5.24
N GLY A 136 -5.88 -32.19 4.43
CA GLY A 136 -5.66 -30.76 4.31
C GLY A 136 -4.48 -30.36 3.42
N SER A 137 -3.99 -31.29 2.57
CA SER A 137 -2.93 -31.02 1.60
C SER A 137 -3.42 -31.24 0.16
N ASN A 138 -2.55 -31.35 -0.79
CA ASN A 138 -2.89 -31.54 -2.20
C ASN A 138 -1.79 -32.30 -2.96
N ARG A 139 -2.09 -32.69 -4.22
CA ARG A 139 -1.17 -33.45 -5.07
C ARG A 139 0.06 -32.65 -5.50
N ASP A 140 0.01 -31.33 -5.51
CA ASP A 140 1.18 -30.52 -5.84
C ASP A 140 2.26 -30.69 -4.76
N MET A 141 1.86 -30.89 -3.51
CA MET A 141 2.76 -31.12 -2.38
C MET A 141 3.11 -32.61 -2.19
N TYR A 142 2.23 -33.50 -2.65
CA TYR A 142 2.40 -34.96 -2.59
C TYR A 142 2.20 -35.55 -4.00
N PRO A 143 3.21 -35.46 -4.90
CA PRO A 143 3.07 -35.85 -6.29
C PRO A 143 2.66 -37.32 -6.51
N ASP A 144 2.99 -38.20 -5.55
CA ASP A 144 2.62 -39.62 -5.58
C ASP A 144 1.17 -39.90 -5.17
N ALA A 145 0.43 -38.89 -4.69
CA ALA A 145 -0.97 -39.02 -4.35
C ALA A 145 -1.83 -39.26 -5.60
N PRO A 146 -2.80 -40.20 -5.58
CA PRO A 146 -3.69 -40.46 -6.70
C PRO A 146 -4.61 -39.29 -6.96
N GLU A 147 -5.06 -39.11 -8.21
CA GLU A 147 -6.03 -38.05 -8.57
C GLU A 147 -7.38 -38.26 -7.86
N TYR A 148 -7.79 -39.50 -7.73
CA TYR A 148 -9.02 -39.89 -6.98
C TYR A 148 -8.69 -41.15 -6.18
N GLY A 149 -8.79 -41.09 -4.88
CA GLY A 149 -8.62 -42.24 -4.02
C GLY A 149 -7.84 -41.98 -2.74
N ILE A 150 -7.49 -43.04 -2.09
CA ILE A 150 -6.79 -43.04 -0.80
C ILE A 150 -5.28 -42.87 -1.06
N TYR A 151 -4.61 -42.11 -0.18
CA TYR A 151 -3.16 -42.01 -0.21
C TYR A 151 -2.52 -43.33 0.20
N ILE A 152 -1.48 -43.78 -0.53
CA ILE A 152 -0.82 -45.05 -0.27
C ILE A 152 0.62 -44.78 0.19
N PHE A 153 0.95 -45.20 1.40
CA PHE A 153 2.30 -45.06 1.95
C PHE A 153 3.28 -46.03 1.30
N PRO A 154 4.59 -45.75 1.37
CA PRO A 154 5.64 -46.71 1.04
C PRO A 154 5.47 -48.03 1.83
N LYS A 155 5.93 -49.15 1.24
CA LYS A 155 5.78 -50.50 1.81
C LYS A 155 6.49 -50.69 3.15
N ASP A 156 7.57 -49.98 3.38
CA ASP A 156 8.40 -50.02 4.60
C ASP A 156 7.86 -49.18 5.74
N THR A 157 6.82 -48.35 5.53
CA THR A 157 6.18 -47.53 6.59
C THR A 157 5.65 -48.43 7.71
N GLU A 158 5.88 -48.07 8.96
CA GLU A 158 5.47 -48.84 10.14
C GLU A 158 3.94 -48.79 10.33
N VAL A 159 3.33 -49.93 10.48
CA VAL A 159 1.87 -50.04 10.74
C VAL A 159 1.56 -49.65 12.15
N GLY A 160 0.54 -48.82 12.35
CA GLY A 160 0.19 -48.26 13.66
C GLY A 160 0.92 -46.99 14.05
N ALA A 161 1.89 -46.56 13.22
CA ALA A 161 2.56 -45.27 13.39
C ALA A 161 1.58 -44.09 13.25
N ASP A 162 1.89 -42.94 13.86
CA ASP A 162 1.17 -41.71 13.61
C ASP A 162 1.31 -41.23 12.15
N ALA A 163 0.19 -41.26 11.40
CA ALA A 163 0.21 -40.92 9.99
C ALA A 163 0.51 -39.43 9.75
N ILE A 164 0.18 -38.56 10.72
CA ILE A 164 0.46 -37.13 10.65
C ILE A 164 1.96 -36.89 10.71
N GLU A 165 2.65 -37.58 11.62
CA GLU A 165 4.12 -37.54 11.74
C GLU A 165 4.82 -38.13 10.52
N VAL A 166 4.35 -39.30 10.04
CA VAL A 166 4.88 -39.94 8.84
C VAL A 166 4.78 -39.05 7.61
N LEU A 167 3.71 -38.30 7.47
CA LEU A 167 3.53 -37.31 6.41
C LEU A 167 4.30 -36.00 6.65
N GLY A 168 4.88 -35.80 7.82
CA GLY A 168 5.60 -34.56 8.17
C GLY A 168 4.66 -33.37 8.38
N LEU A 169 3.40 -33.64 8.76
CA LEU A 169 2.40 -32.59 8.99
C LEU A 169 2.44 -32.02 10.42
N HIS A 170 3.23 -32.58 11.35
CA HIS A 170 3.51 -31.97 12.66
C HIS A 170 4.51 -30.81 12.52
N ASP A 171 4.11 -29.75 11.84
CA ASP A 171 4.93 -28.58 11.61
C ASP A 171 4.09 -27.30 11.69
N VAL A 172 4.78 -26.16 11.85
CA VAL A 172 4.18 -24.84 11.86
C VAL A 172 4.88 -24.00 10.79
N VAL A 173 4.12 -23.40 9.89
CA VAL A 173 4.63 -22.49 8.88
C VAL A 173 4.36 -21.07 9.31
N PHE A 174 5.39 -20.24 9.41
CA PHE A 174 5.31 -18.83 9.71
C PHE A 174 5.34 -18.01 8.42
N GLU A 175 4.50 -16.99 8.34
CA GLU A 175 4.51 -15.98 7.29
C GLU A 175 5.18 -14.70 7.80
N TYR A 176 6.23 -14.25 7.11
CA TYR A 176 7.00 -13.06 7.48
C TYR A 176 6.75 -11.91 6.52
N GLU A 177 6.60 -10.70 7.09
CA GLU A 177 6.73 -9.45 6.37
C GLU A 177 8.18 -8.94 6.47
N ILE A 178 9.00 -9.29 5.47
CA ILE A 178 10.40 -8.87 5.43
C ILE A 178 10.52 -7.49 4.79
N THR A 179 11.07 -6.54 5.54
CA THR A 179 11.34 -5.18 5.06
C THR A 179 12.51 -5.14 4.08
N SER A 180 12.54 -4.13 3.21
CA SER A 180 13.54 -4.04 2.14
C SER A 180 14.99 -3.85 2.61
N ASN A 181 15.20 -3.44 3.87
CA ASN A 181 16.52 -3.32 4.48
C ASN A 181 17.09 -4.67 4.98
N ARG A 182 16.22 -5.67 5.21
CA ARG A 182 16.60 -6.98 5.77
C ARG A 182 16.59 -8.08 4.70
N VAL A 183 17.38 -7.85 3.64
CA VAL A 183 17.49 -8.81 2.50
C VAL A 183 18.05 -10.17 2.94
N ASP A 184 18.90 -10.21 3.96
CA ASP A 184 19.41 -11.42 4.59
C ASP A 184 18.29 -12.35 5.11
N CYS A 185 17.17 -11.80 5.55
CA CYS A 185 15.99 -12.52 6.04
C CYS A 185 15.09 -13.09 4.93
N TYR A 186 15.37 -12.84 3.64
CA TYR A 186 14.73 -13.56 2.53
C TYR A 186 15.31 -14.98 2.33
N SER A 187 15.83 -15.57 3.41
CA SER A 187 16.41 -16.92 3.44
C SER A 187 16.10 -17.61 4.77
N VAL A 188 15.99 -18.94 4.75
CA VAL A 188 15.80 -19.74 5.97
C VAL A 188 17.00 -19.60 6.90
N VAL A 189 18.20 -19.56 6.38
CA VAL A 189 19.45 -19.34 7.14
C VAL A 189 19.44 -17.99 7.83
N GLY A 190 18.97 -16.92 7.17
CA GLY A 190 18.85 -15.60 7.75
C GLY A 190 17.79 -15.53 8.86
N ILE A 191 16.62 -16.11 8.63
CA ILE A 191 15.56 -16.23 9.64
C ILE A 191 16.05 -17.05 10.86
N ALA A 192 16.74 -18.15 10.61
CA ALA A 192 17.27 -19.00 11.70
C ALA A 192 18.35 -18.27 12.52
N ARG A 193 19.21 -17.45 11.88
CA ARG A 193 20.16 -16.57 12.59
C ARG A 193 19.44 -15.59 13.51
N GLU A 194 18.39 -14.92 13.00
CA GLU A 194 17.57 -14.01 13.80
C GLU A 194 16.85 -14.74 14.94
N ALA A 195 16.30 -15.93 14.68
CA ALA A 195 15.67 -16.75 15.72
C ALA A 195 16.67 -17.17 16.80
N ALA A 196 17.86 -17.61 16.43
CA ALA A 196 18.91 -17.97 17.38
C ALA A 196 19.30 -16.78 18.27
N ALA A 197 19.45 -15.59 17.69
CA ALA A 197 19.75 -14.35 18.41
C ALA A 197 18.60 -13.95 19.35
N THR A 198 17.36 -14.02 18.89
CA THR A 198 16.14 -13.68 19.64
C THR A 198 15.94 -14.59 20.86
N PHE A 199 16.10 -15.91 20.67
CA PHE A 199 15.89 -16.90 21.75
C PHE A 199 17.17 -17.26 22.52
N HIS A 200 18.28 -16.55 22.25
CA HIS A 200 19.56 -16.80 22.90
C HIS A 200 20.04 -18.26 22.77
N LYS A 201 19.84 -18.84 21.59
CA LYS A 201 20.25 -20.18 21.20
C LYS A 201 21.47 -20.15 20.30
N GLU A 202 22.11 -21.29 20.13
CA GLU A 202 23.22 -21.46 19.19
C GLU A 202 22.68 -21.51 17.78
N PHE A 203 23.34 -20.78 16.86
CA PHE A 203 23.09 -20.85 15.43
C PHE A 203 24.07 -21.82 14.78
N CYS A 204 23.55 -22.87 14.15
CA CYS A 204 24.32 -23.93 13.48
C CYS A 204 24.09 -23.88 11.97
N PRO A 205 24.74 -22.95 11.22
CA PRO A 205 24.57 -22.86 9.77
C PRO A 205 25.06 -24.14 9.08
N PRO A 206 24.58 -24.44 7.84
CA PRO A 206 25.04 -25.60 7.12
C PRO A 206 26.55 -25.51 6.82
N VAL A 207 27.26 -26.60 7.05
CA VAL A 207 28.70 -26.69 6.72
C VAL A 207 28.82 -27.17 5.27
N VAL A 208 29.32 -26.32 4.39
CA VAL A 208 29.47 -26.63 2.97
C VAL A 208 30.86 -27.21 2.70
N THR A 209 30.92 -28.42 2.13
CA THR A 209 32.16 -29.18 1.89
C THR A 209 32.32 -29.70 0.46
N ALA A 210 31.56 -29.13 -0.49
CA ALA A 210 31.67 -29.57 -1.89
C ALA A 210 33.05 -29.26 -2.48
N THR A 211 33.78 -30.27 -2.85
CA THR A 211 35.15 -30.15 -3.39
C THR A 211 35.24 -30.38 -4.91
N GLY A 212 34.39 -31.25 -5.47
CA GLY A 212 34.44 -31.66 -6.88
C GLY A 212 35.56 -32.68 -7.17
N ASN A 213 35.65 -33.14 -8.41
CA ASN A 213 36.66 -34.09 -8.88
C ASN A 213 37.97 -33.38 -9.29
N ASP A 214 38.94 -34.11 -9.87
CA ASP A 214 40.26 -33.62 -10.27
C ASP A 214 40.28 -32.84 -11.62
N GLU A 215 39.12 -32.66 -12.29
CA GLU A 215 39.02 -31.93 -13.55
C GLU A 215 38.88 -30.43 -13.29
N ASP A 216 39.23 -29.57 -14.26
CA ASP A 216 39.09 -28.10 -14.13
C ASP A 216 37.86 -27.60 -14.86
N VAL A 217 36.99 -26.87 -14.15
CA VAL A 217 35.80 -26.24 -14.73
C VAL A 217 36.10 -25.32 -15.92
N ASN A 218 37.29 -24.74 -15.98
CA ASN A 218 37.73 -23.91 -17.10
C ASN A 218 37.92 -24.62 -18.42
N ASP A 219 38.03 -25.95 -18.40
CA ASP A 219 38.03 -26.79 -19.60
C ASP A 219 36.63 -26.99 -20.19
N TYR A 220 35.58 -26.69 -19.44
CA TYR A 220 34.17 -26.88 -19.78
C TYR A 220 33.45 -25.62 -20.20
N ILE A 221 33.74 -24.49 -19.57
CA ILE A 221 33.00 -23.28 -19.79
C ILE A 221 33.86 -22.03 -19.57
N LYS A 222 33.62 -21.02 -20.37
CA LYS A 222 34.18 -19.67 -20.19
C LYS A 222 33.05 -18.68 -19.88
N VAL A 223 33.26 -17.78 -18.95
CA VAL A 223 32.29 -16.71 -18.60
C VAL A 223 32.87 -15.33 -18.81
N THR A 224 32.12 -14.48 -19.51
CA THR A 224 32.49 -13.08 -19.76
C THR A 224 31.33 -12.18 -19.30
N VAL A 225 31.56 -11.31 -18.33
CA VAL A 225 30.58 -10.29 -17.88
C VAL A 225 30.96 -8.94 -18.49
N LYS A 226 30.15 -8.45 -19.46
CA LYS A 226 30.38 -7.15 -20.11
C LYS A 226 29.91 -5.98 -19.27
N ASN A 227 28.79 -6.15 -18.52
CA ASN A 227 28.15 -5.12 -17.71
C ASN A 227 28.33 -5.41 -16.20
N THR A 228 29.55 -5.20 -15.68
CA THR A 228 29.89 -5.50 -14.28
C THR A 228 29.14 -4.65 -13.25
N ASP A 229 28.62 -3.49 -13.65
CA ASP A 229 27.74 -2.68 -12.79
C ASP A 229 26.36 -3.31 -12.60
N LEU A 230 25.84 -4.00 -13.63
CA LEU A 230 24.54 -4.67 -13.59
C LEU A 230 24.65 -6.13 -13.11
N CYS A 231 25.83 -6.75 -13.28
CA CYS A 231 26.14 -8.08 -12.76
C CYS A 231 27.48 -8.02 -12.01
N PRO A 232 27.50 -7.63 -10.72
CA PRO A 232 28.73 -7.51 -9.93
C PRO A 232 29.47 -8.82 -9.73
N ARG A 233 28.76 -9.98 -9.70
CA ARG A 233 29.38 -11.30 -9.58
C ARG A 233 28.58 -12.36 -10.35
N TYR A 234 29.31 -13.26 -11.00
CA TYR A 234 28.77 -14.42 -11.68
C TYR A 234 29.61 -15.65 -11.34
N CYS A 235 29.01 -16.62 -10.66
CA CYS A 235 29.62 -17.89 -10.31
C CYS A 235 29.02 -19.00 -11.18
N ALA A 236 29.89 -19.91 -11.68
CA ALA A 236 29.45 -21.07 -12.45
C ALA A 236 30.20 -22.32 -12.02
N ARG A 237 29.50 -23.45 -11.90
CA ARG A 237 30.06 -24.81 -11.66
C ARG A 237 29.44 -25.81 -12.61
N VAL A 238 30.19 -26.81 -12.97
CA VAL A 238 29.78 -27.88 -13.91
C VAL A 238 29.53 -29.15 -13.14
N VAL A 239 28.46 -29.85 -13.51
CA VAL A 239 28.11 -31.17 -13.00
C VAL A 239 27.91 -32.11 -14.20
N LYS A 240 28.57 -33.24 -14.21
CA LYS A 240 28.47 -34.26 -15.26
C LYS A 240 27.87 -35.56 -14.74
N ASN A 241 27.62 -36.51 -15.65
CA ASN A 241 27.06 -37.82 -15.31
C ASN A 241 25.74 -37.72 -14.53
N ILE A 242 24.88 -36.82 -14.96
CA ILE A 242 23.61 -36.48 -14.31
C ILE A 242 22.69 -37.68 -14.20
N LYS A 243 22.05 -37.80 -13.02
CA LYS A 243 21.02 -38.83 -12.73
C LYS A 243 19.78 -38.14 -12.18
N ILE A 244 18.78 -37.98 -13.02
CA ILE A 244 17.48 -37.43 -12.61
C ILE A 244 16.73 -38.51 -11.81
N ALA A 245 16.25 -38.12 -10.62
CA ALA A 245 15.45 -38.94 -9.72
C ALA A 245 14.54 -38.02 -8.85
N PRO A 246 13.52 -38.58 -8.20
CA PRO A 246 12.83 -37.85 -7.15
C PRO A 246 13.79 -37.38 -6.05
N SER A 247 13.56 -36.21 -5.52
CA SER A 247 14.33 -35.69 -4.38
C SER A 247 14.10 -36.53 -3.13
N PRO A 248 15.05 -36.54 -2.18
CA PRO A 248 14.84 -37.16 -0.87
C PRO A 248 13.64 -36.58 -0.15
N GLU A 249 12.93 -37.38 0.62
CA GLU A 249 11.68 -37.01 1.30
C GLU A 249 11.84 -35.78 2.21
N TRP A 250 12.97 -35.67 2.92
CA TRP A 250 13.24 -34.48 3.76
C TRP A 250 13.27 -33.17 2.96
N MET A 251 13.78 -33.21 1.71
CA MET A 251 13.83 -32.04 0.82
C MET A 251 12.45 -31.73 0.28
N GLN A 252 11.69 -32.75 -0.15
CA GLN A 252 10.32 -32.60 -0.62
C GLN A 252 9.44 -31.98 0.47
N ARG A 253 9.54 -32.46 1.71
CA ARG A 253 8.77 -31.92 2.86
C ARG A 253 9.10 -30.45 3.13
N ARG A 254 10.38 -30.04 3.13
CA ARG A 254 10.80 -28.66 3.32
C ARG A 254 10.29 -27.75 2.23
N LEU A 255 10.40 -28.14 0.96
CA LEU A 255 9.87 -27.39 -0.16
C LEU A 255 8.34 -27.27 -0.09
N ALA A 256 7.66 -28.38 0.18
CA ALA A 256 6.20 -28.40 0.35
C ALA A 256 5.73 -27.48 1.48
N SER A 257 6.45 -27.44 2.61
CA SER A 257 6.10 -26.57 3.75
C SER A 257 6.14 -25.07 3.42
N VAL A 258 6.90 -24.66 2.43
CA VAL A 258 6.98 -23.26 1.96
C VAL A 258 6.20 -23.02 0.68
N GLY A 259 5.39 -24.00 0.23
CA GLY A 259 4.51 -23.88 -0.92
C GLY A 259 5.16 -24.16 -2.27
N ILE A 260 6.37 -24.74 -2.30
CA ILE A 260 7.08 -25.10 -3.53
C ILE A 260 6.83 -26.57 -3.85
N ARG A 261 6.30 -26.83 -5.07
CA ARG A 261 6.04 -28.18 -5.55
C ARG A 261 7.35 -28.90 -5.87
N PRO A 262 7.63 -30.07 -5.26
CA PRO A 262 8.75 -30.93 -5.66
C PRO A 262 8.57 -31.46 -7.08
N ILE A 263 9.65 -31.47 -7.88
CA ILE A 263 9.64 -31.94 -9.29
C ILE A 263 10.63 -33.10 -9.49
N ASN A 264 11.92 -32.79 -9.35
CA ASN A 264 13.00 -33.73 -9.39
C ASN A 264 14.22 -33.17 -8.66
N ASN A 265 15.20 -34.01 -8.38
CA ASN A 265 16.38 -33.64 -7.60
C ASN A 265 17.16 -32.44 -8.13
N LEU A 266 17.20 -32.17 -9.43
CA LEU A 266 17.94 -31.03 -10.00
C LEU A 266 17.19 -29.72 -9.80
N VAL A 267 15.90 -29.71 -10.14
CA VAL A 267 15.05 -28.53 -9.98
C VAL A 267 14.86 -28.22 -8.48
N ASP A 268 14.66 -29.25 -7.68
CA ASP A 268 14.42 -29.11 -6.25
C ASP A 268 15.66 -28.59 -5.51
N ILE A 269 16.88 -28.98 -5.93
CA ILE A 269 18.11 -28.40 -5.39
C ILE A 269 18.16 -26.90 -5.62
N THR A 270 17.87 -26.39 -6.82
CA THR A 270 17.92 -24.97 -7.10
C THR A 270 16.86 -24.19 -6.29
N ASN A 271 15.64 -24.73 -6.17
CA ASN A 271 14.58 -24.16 -5.35
C ASN A 271 14.93 -24.23 -3.86
N TYR A 272 15.48 -25.35 -3.41
CA TYR A 272 15.88 -25.52 -2.01
C TYR A 272 16.95 -24.51 -1.61
N VAL A 273 18.00 -24.35 -2.41
CA VAL A 273 19.07 -23.39 -2.14
C VAL A 273 18.57 -21.96 -2.25
N MET A 274 17.64 -21.68 -3.16
CA MET A 274 17.00 -20.36 -3.24
C MET A 274 16.26 -20.00 -1.94
N GLU A 275 15.56 -20.95 -1.33
CA GLU A 275 14.89 -20.70 -0.04
C GLU A 275 15.87 -20.78 1.14
N GLU A 276 16.82 -21.72 1.14
CA GLU A 276 17.80 -21.88 2.22
C GLU A 276 18.72 -20.67 2.35
N TYR A 277 19.30 -20.18 1.22
CA TYR A 277 20.28 -19.08 1.18
C TYR A 277 19.74 -17.75 0.67
N GLY A 278 18.51 -17.70 0.17
CA GLY A 278 17.94 -16.51 -0.44
C GLY A 278 18.54 -16.17 -1.81
N GLN A 279 19.31 -17.10 -2.42
CA GLN A 279 20.04 -16.92 -3.67
C GLN A 279 19.37 -17.72 -4.79
N PRO A 280 18.65 -17.08 -5.73
CA PRO A 280 18.15 -17.76 -6.89
C PRO A 280 19.28 -18.31 -7.75
N MET A 281 19.09 -19.51 -8.24
CA MET A 281 20.03 -20.20 -9.09
C MET A 281 19.38 -20.63 -10.40
N HIS A 282 20.18 -20.81 -11.42
CA HIS A 282 19.72 -21.40 -12.67
C HIS A 282 20.62 -22.57 -13.08
N ALA A 283 20.07 -23.49 -13.85
CA ALA A 283 20.78 -24.62 -14.39
C ALA A 283 20.54 -24.72 -15.90
N TYR A 284 21.63 -24.82 -16.67
CA TYR A 284 21.63 -24.97 -18.12
C TYR A 284 22.09 -26.34 -18.53
N ASP A 285 21.55 -26.91 -19.59
CA ASP A 285 22.17 -28.06 -20.28
C ASP A 285 23.40 -27.56 -21.05
N LEU A 286 24.58 -27.94 -20.58
CA LEU A 286 25.85 -27.45 -21.12
C LEU A 286 26.03 -27.79 -22.61
N ASP A 287 25.44 -28.91 -23.08
CA ASP A 287 25.52 -29.32 -24.49
C ASP A 287 24.70 -28.37 -25.41
N THR A 288 23.82 -27.55 -24.86
CA THR A 288 23.02 -26.55 -25.62
C THR A 288 23.70 -25.19 -25.71
N ILE A 289 24.75 -24.96 -24.92
CA ILE A 289 25.48 -23.68 -24.86
C ILE A 289 26.51 -23.61 -25.99
N ALA A 290 26.25 -22.73 -26.95
CA ALA A 290 27.15 -22.53 -28.10
C ALA A 290 28.54 -22.05 -27.67
N ASN A 291 29.57 -22.66 -28.26
CA ASN A 291 30.99 -22.36 -28.01
C ASN A 291 31.43 -22.55 -26.54
N HIS A 292 30.63 -23.20 -25.71
CA HIS A 292 30.88 -23.32 -24.27
C HIS A 292 31.26 -21.98 -23.62
N GLU A 293 30.52 -20.94 -23.95
CA GLU A 293 30.77 -19.59 -23.46
C GLU A 293 29.46 -18.94 -22.95
N ILE A 294 29.51 -18.34 -21.76
CA ILE A 294 28.47 -17.49 -21.22
C ILE A 294 28.92 -16.01 -21.35
N ILE A 295 28.05 -15.20 -21.90
CA ILE A 295 28.24 -13.75 -22.05
C ILE A 295 27.10 -13.02 -21.39
N VAL A 296 27.38 -12.28 -20.31
CA VAL A 296 26.39 -11.41 -19.66
C VAL A 296 26.49 -10.00 -20.26
N ARG A 297 25.43 -9.57 -20.95
CA ARG A 297 25.34 -8.27 -21.63
C ARG A 297 23.95 -7.69 -21.56
N THR A 298 23.78 -6.40 -21.80
CA THR A 298 22.45 -5.86 -22.08
C THR A 298 21.93 -6.32 -23.45
N ALA A 299 20.61 -6.37 -23.59
CA ALA A 299 19.96 -6.72 -24.84
C ALA A 299 20.28 -5.70 -25.95
N GLU A 300 20.10 -6.10 -27.21
CA GLU A 300 20.07 -5.19 -28.35
C GLU A 300 18.67 -4.56 -28.46
N ALA A 301 18.58 -3.44 -29.16
CA ALA A 301 17.29 -2.79 -29.40
C ALA A 301 16.33 -3.76 -30.12
N ASP A 302 15.13 -3.89 -29.57
CA ASP A 302 14.06 -4.78 -30.10
C ASP A 302 14.43 -6.27 -30.17
N GLU A 303 15.42 -6.73 -29.39
CA GLU A 303 15.79 -8.13 -29.29
C GLU A 303 14.61 -8.99 -28.83
N LYS A 304 14.30 -10.06 -29.55
CA LYS A 304 13.22 -11.00 -29.23
C LYS A 304 13.76 -12.23 -28.54
N PHE A 305 13.06 -12.66 -27.49
CA PHE A 305 13.48 -13.81 -26.71
C PHE A 305 12.26 -14.62 -26.23
N THR A 306 12.32 -15.95 -26.35
CA THR A 306 11.29 -16.86 -25.85
C THR A 306 11.70 -17.42 -24.49
N THR A 307 10.91 -17.11 -23.47
CA THR A 307 11.11 -17.56 -22.09
C THR A 307 10.59 -18.97 -21.86
N LEU A 308 10.98 -19.59 -20.73
CA LEU A 308 10.57 -20.96 -20.34
C LEU A 308 9.05 -21.21 -20.32
N ASP A 309 8.23 -20.16 -20.20
CA ASP A 309 6.78 -20.23 -20.29
C ASP A 309 6.26 -20.25 -21.74
N GLY A 310 7.14 -20.35 -22.73
CA GLY A 310 6.82 -20.41 -24.15
C GLY A 310 6.36 -19.07 -24.76
N GLN A 311 6.51 -17.94 -24.05
CA GLN A 311 6.09 -16.63 -24.55
C GLN A 311 7.26 -15.87 -25.19
N GLU A 312 7.05 -15.37 -26.42
CA GLU A 312 7.98 -14.42 -27.06
C GLU A 312 7.82 -13.04 -26.46
N ARG A 313 8.93 -12.47 -26.00
CA ARG A 313 9.00 -11.16 -25.37
C ARG A 313 9.99 -10.26 -26.10
N GLN A 314 9.68 -8.98 -26.16
CA GLN A 314 10.56 -7.96 -26.76
C GLN A 314 11.37 -7.28 -25.66
N MET A 315 12.69 -7.23 -25.85
CA MET A 315 13.65 -6.62 -24.94
C MET A 315 14.02 -5.21 -25.42
N ASP A 316 14.46 -4.39 -24.50
CA ASP A 316 15.13 -3.12 -24.79
C ASP A 316 16.58 -3.13 -24.28
N GLU A 317 17.36 -2.12 -24.65
CA GLU A 317 18.78 -2.00 -24.34
C GLU A 317 19.13 -1.93 -22.84
N ASP A 318 18.16 -1.73 -21.97
CA ASP A 318 18.35 -1.69 -20.51
C ASP A 318 18.20 -3.09 -19.87
N VAL A 319 17.59 -4.05 -20.56
CA VAL A 319 17.38 -5.40 -20.03
C VAL A 319 18.68 -6.20 -20.07
N LEU A 320 19.09 -6.75 -18.93
CA LEU A 320 20.27 -7.61 -18.84
C LEU A 320 19.94 -9.04 -19.30
N MET A 321 20.77 -9.59 -20.18
CA MET A 321 20.61 -10.90 -20.78
C MET A 321 21.78 -11.82 -20.42
N ILE A 322 21.49 -13.09 -20.26
CA ILE A 322 22.46 -14.16 -20.28
C ILE A 322 22.47 -14.73 -21.70
N CYS A 323 23.63 -14.72 -22.33
CA CYS A 323 23.85 -15.19 -23.71
C CYS A 323 24.88 -16.32 -23.74
N ASP A 324 24.81 -17.17 -24.74
CA ASP A 324 25.92 -18.04 -25.14
C ASP A 324 26.76 -17.35 -26.24
N GLY A 325 27.65 -18.10 -26.89
CA GLY A 325 28.51 -17.59 -27.96
C GLY A 325 27.74 -17.11 -29.23
N GLU A 326 26.46 -17.42 -29.35
CA GLU A 326 25.65 -17.16 -30.57
C GLU A 326 24.31 -16.43 -30.30
N LYS A 327 23.62 -16.71 -29.15
CA LYS A 327 22.25 -16.27 -28.89
C LYS A 327 22.02 -15.97 -27.41
N SER A 328 20.89 -15.30 -27.12
CA SER A 328 20.39 -15.15 -25.75
C SER A 328 19.76 -16.44 -25.24
N ILE A 329 20.05 -16.81 -23.98
CA ILE A 329 19.60 -18.03 -23.31
C ILE A 329 18.85 -17.76 -22.01
N GLY A 330 18.78 -16.51 -21.55
CA GLY A 330 18.02 -16.13 -20.36
C GLY A 330 17.91 -14.63 -20.20
N ILE A 331 16.84 -14.19 -19.52
CA ILE A 331 16.72 -12.83 -18.99
C ILE A 331 17.30 -12.86 -17.57
N ALA A 332 18.40 -12.16 -17.36
CA ALA A 332 19.17 -12.21 -16.12
C ALA A 332 18.28 -11.96 -14.89
N GLY A 333 18.28 -12.89 -13.93
CA GLY A 333 17.56 -12.79 -12.68
C GLY A 333 16.01 -12.81 -12.78
N ILE A 334 15.47 -13.06 -13.97
CA ILE A 334 14.01 -13.09 -14.20
C ILE A 334 13.57 -14.48 -14.64
N MET A 335 13.98 -14.94 -15.83
CA MET A 335 13.59 -16.27 -16.34
C MET A 335 14.57 -16.76 -17.42
N GLY A 336 14.87 -18.06 -17.38
CA GLY A 336 15.65 -18.74 -18.41
C GLY A 336 14.92 -18.84 -19.75
N GLY A 337 15.62 -19.27 -20.79
CA GLY A 337 15.09 -19.50 -22.13
C GLY A 337 14.66 -20.93 -22.36
N GLU A 338 13.64 -21.12 -23.19
CA GLU A 338 13.21 -22.44 -23.67
C GLU A 338 14.34 -23.19 -24.37
N ASN A 339 15.26 -22.46 -25.01
CA ASN A 339 16.34 -22.95 -25.83
C ASN A 339 17.56 -23.52 -25.07
N SER A 340 17.58 -23.46 -23.74
CA SER A 340 18.67 -23.88 -22.87
C SER A 340 18.21 -24.64 -21.63
N MET A 341 16.92 -25.00 -21.57
CA MET A 341 16.34 -25.69 -20.43
C MET A 341 16.90 -27.09 -20.25
N ILE A 342 16.95 -27.55 -19.00
CA ILE A 342 17.28 -28.93 -18.67
C ILE A 342 16.15 -29.86 -19.11
N THR A 343 16.52 -30.94 -19.84
CA THR A 343 15.60 -31.99 -20.26
C THR A 343 15.97 -33.32 -19.59
N ASP A 344 15.11 -34.32 -19.69
CA ASP A 344 15.37 -35.68 -19.16
C ASP A 344 16.64 -36.33 -19.73
N ASN A 345 17.20 -35.80 -20.82
CA ASN A 345 18.38 -36.34 -21.52
C ASN A 345 19.68 -35.62 -21.16
N VAL A 346 19.65 -34.63 -20.23
CA VAL A 346 20.84 -33.91 -19.82
C VAL A 346 21.93 -34.83 -19.30
N LYS A 347 23.17 -34.61 -19.75
CA LYS A 347 24.36 -35.37 -19.31
C LYS A 347 25.29 -34.50 -18.48
N THR A 348 25.43 -33.25 -18.89
CA THR A 348 26.30 -32.27 -18.25
C THR A 348 25.52 -30.99 -18.10
N MET A 349 25.50 -30.45 -16.91
CA MET A 349 24.82 -29.18 -16.64
C MET A 349 25.76 -28.13 -16.07
N LEU A 350 25.41 -26.88 -16.31
CA LEU A 350 26.06 -25.70 -15.74
C LEU A 350 25.14 -25.11 -14.67
N PHE A 351 25.60 -25.05 -13.43
CA PHE A 351 24.96 -24.24 -12.41
C PHE A 351 25.42 -22.77 -12.53
N GLU A 352 24.46 -21.87 -12.43
CA GLU A 352 24.62 -20.42 -12.30
C GLU A 352 24.19 -19.98 -10.92
N ALA A 353 25.03 -19.21 -10.22
CA ALA A 353 24.63 -18.36 -9.11
C ALA A 353 25.25 -16.98 -9.32
N ALA A 354 24.42 -15.99 -9.61
CA ALA A 354 24.88 -14.65 -9.94
C ALA A 354 24.22 -13.60 -9.02
N CYS A 355 24.83 -12.42 -8.93
CA CYS A 355 24.22 -11.26 -8.32
C CYS A 355 23.97 -10.21 -9.39
N PHE A 356 22.76 -9.67 -9.41
CA PHE A 356 22.34 -8.64 -10.38
C PHE A 356 21.91 -7.36 -9.66
N ASP A 357 22.03 -6.22 -10.34
CA ASP A 357 21.52 -4.93 -9.82
C ASP A 357 20.01 -4.98 -9.62
N GLY A 358 19.56 -4.86 -8.37
CA GLY A 358 18.15 -5.00 -8.01
C GLY A 358 17.24 -3.95 -8.68
N THR A 359 17.75 -2.74 -8.93
CA THR A 359 17.01 -1.69 -9.61
C THR A 359 16.78 -2.04 -11.08
N ASN A 360 17.81 -2.59 -11.74
CA ASN A 360 17.71 -3.06 -13.11
C ASN A 360 16.72 -4.22 -13.22
N ILE A 361 16.81 -5.24 -12.35
CA ILE A 361 15.89 -6.38 -12.36
C ILE A 361 14.45 -5.93 -12.15
N ARG A 362 14.17 -5.04 -11.19
CA ARG A 362 12.83 -4.50 -10.95
C ARG A 362 12.26 -3.78 -12.18
N LYS A 363 13.06 -2.93 -12.83
CA LYS A 363 12.64 -2.20 -14.04
C LYS A 363 12.40 -3.15 -15.21
N SER A 364 13.33 -4.09 -15.43
CA SER A 364 13.25 -5.07 -16.51
C SER A 364 12.04 -6.01 -16.34
N SER A 365 11.82 -6.54 -15.13
CA SER A 365 10.65 -7.37 -14.80
C SER A 365 9.32 -6.65 -15.10
N LYS A 366 9.23 -5.35 -14.76
CA LYS A 366 8.05 -4.54 -15.07
C LYS A 366 7.87 -4.30 -16.57
N ARG A 367 8.97 -4.05 -17.32
CA ARG A 367 8.95 -3.82 -18.77
C ARG A 367 8.51 -5.05 -19.55
N VAL A 368 9.10 -6.19 -19.23
CA VAL A 368 8.74 -7.45 -19.91
C VAL A 368 7.42 -8.05 -19.40
N GLY A 369 6.80 -7.45 -18.37
CA GLY A 369 5.55 -7.90 -17.79
C GLY A 369 5.64 -9.27 -17.12
N LEU A 370 6.81 -9.62 -16.56
CA LEU A 370 7.08 -10.92 -15.97
C LEU A 370 7.68 -10.77 -14.57
N ARG A 371 6.95 -11.23 -13.56
CA ARG A 371 7.44 -11.30 -12.18
C ARG A 371 7.54 -12.76 -11.76
N THR A 372 8.72 -13.15 -11.24
CA THR A 372 9.02 -14.50 -10.74
C THR A 372 9.54 -14.40 -9.31
N ASP A 373 9.62 -15.55 -8.60
CA ASP A 373 10.21 -15.59 -7.25
C ASP A 373 11.67 -15.15 -7.29
N ALA A 374 12.42 -15.55 -8.31
CA ALA A 374 13.79 -15.11 -8.53
C ALA A 374 13.89 -13.59 -8.68
N SER A 375 13.08 -12.99 -9.57
CA SER A 375 13.07 -11.53 -9.73
C SER A 375 12.65 -10.81 -8.45
N GLY A 376 11.73 -11.38 -7.68
CA GLY A 376 11.29 -10.88 -6.39
C GLY A 376 12.40 -10.84 -5.33
N LYS A 377 13.33 -11.81 -5.35
CA LYS A 377 14.51 -11.83 -4.48
C LYS A 377 15.61 -10.88 -5.01
N PHE A 378 15.96 -10.94 -6.31
CA PHE A 378 16.98 -10.07 -6.89
C PHE A 378 16.67 -8.58 -6.80
N GLU A 379 15.41 -8.17 -6.97
CA GLU A 379 15.02 -6.76 -6.88
C GLU A 379 15.31 -6.12 -5.50
N LYS A 380 15.52 -6.94 -4.46
CA LYS A 380 15.86 -6.49 -3.11
C LYS A 380 17.33 -6.18 -2.91
N GLY A 381 18.20 -6.56 -3.85
CA GLY A 381 19.63 -6.30 -3.79
C GLY A 381 20.39 -7.35 -2.98
N LEU A 382 20.48 -8.56 -3.52
CA LEU A 382 21.19 -9.69 -2.90
C LEU A 382 22.68 -9.38 -2.68
N ASP A 383 23.29 -10.09 -1.71
CA ASP A 383 24.71 -9.99 -1.45
C ASP A 383 25.55 -10.79 -2.48
N PRO A 384 26.45 -10.16 -3.23
CA PRO A 384 27.33 -10.86 -4.15
C PRO A 384 28.19 -11.97 -3.50
N ASN A 385 28.49 -11.83 -2.20
CA ASN A 385 29.29 -12.83 -1.50
C ASN A 385 28.52 -14.12 -1.21
N ASN A 386 27.18 -14.04 -1.19
CA ASN A 386 26.31 -15.19 -0.97
C ASN A 386 26.29 -16.17 -2.16
N ALA A 387 26.55 -15.69 -3.39
CA ALA A 387 26.49 -16.52 -4.61
C ALA A 387 27.42 -17.74 -4.54
N GLN A 388 28.60 -17.59 -3.98
CA GLN A 388 29.55 -18.71 -3.82
C GLN A 388 29.03 -19.76 -2.83
N ALA A 389 28.58 -19.31 -1.64
CA ALA A 389 28.07 -20.26 -0.63
C ALA A 389 26.88 -21.07 -1.16
N ALA A 390 25.99 -20.38 -1.89
CA ALA A 390 24.81 -21.02 -2.48
C ALA A 390 25.16 -22.04 -3.55
N ILE A 391 26.06 -21.73 -4.49
CA ILE A 391 26.43 -22.68 -5.56
C ILE A 391 27.22 -23.86 -5.01
N ASP A 392 28.08 -23.64 -4.01
CA ASP A 392 28.81 -24.71 -3.33
C ASP A 392 27.84 -25.64 -2.57
N ARG A 393 26.81 -25.08 -1.93
CA ARG A 393 25.74 -25.85 -1.29
C ARG A 393 24.95 -26.69 -2.29
N ALA A 394 24.61 -26.15 -3.44
CA ALA A 394 23.95 -26.91 -4.50
C ALA A 394 24.80 -28.09 -4.97
N CYS A 395 26.10 -27.88 -5.16
CA CYS A 395 27.03 -28.91 -5.53
C CYS A 395 27.17 -29.99 -4.44
N GLN A 396 27.24 -29.62 -3.17
CA GLN A 396 27.24 -30.56 -2.04
C GLN A 396 25.97 -31.44 -2.07
N LEU A 397 24.80 -30.83 -2.29
CA LEU A 397 23.52 -31.56 -2.38
C LEU A 397 23.53 -32.57 -3.58
N ILE A 398 24.11 -32.20 -4.71
CA ILE A 398 24.32 -33.08 -5.84
C ILE A 398 25.17 -34.33 -5.43
N GLU A 399 26.28 -34.09 -4.72
CA GLU A 399 27.18 -35.16 -4.25
C GLU A 399 26.48 -36.03 -3.20
N GLU A 400 25.84 -35.46 -2.21
CA GLU A 400 25.11 -36.17 -1.14
C GLU A 400 23.99 -37.07 -1.68
N MET A 401 23.28 -36.60 -2.71
CA MET A 401 22.20 -37.38 -3.36
C MET A 401 22.69 -38.35 -4.45
N GLY A 402 23.97 -38.29 -4.83
CA GLY A 402 24.49 -39.04 -5.95
C GLY A 402 23.84 -38.72 -7.30
N ALA A 403 23.35 -37.45 -7.42
CA ALA A 403 22.63 -36.92 -8.58
C ALA A 403 23.53 -36.58 -9.76
N GLY A 404 24.84 -36.57 -9.55
CA GLY A 404 25.85 -36.27 -10.58
C GLY A 404 27.26 -36.24 -9.98
N GLU A 405 28.22 -35.87 -10.80
CA GLU A 405 29.62 -35.72 -10.44
C GLU A 405 30.04 -34.28 -10.64
N VAL A 406 30.40 -33.60 -9.56
CA VAL A 406 30.81 -32.18 -9.60
C VAL A 406 32.22 -32.07 -10.16
N VAL A 407 32.43 -31.20 -11.16
CA VAL A 407 33.73 -30.88 -11.71
C VAL A 407 34.48 -29.94 -10.78
N GLY A 408 35.77 -30.14 -10.60
CA GLY A 408 36.61 -29.33 -9.71
C GLY A 408 36.72 -27.88 -10.13
N GLY A 409 36.86 -27.01 -9.12
CA GLY A 409 36.95 -25.57 -9.33
C GLY A 409 35.62 -24.88 -9.53
N MET A 410 35.64 -23.56 -9.69
CA MET A 410 34.52 -22.70 -9.95
C MET A 410 34.97 -21.55 -10.87
N VAL A 411 34.21 -21.24 -11.90
CA VAL A 411 34.41 -19.97 -12.62
C VAL A 411 33.77 -18.88 -11.78
N ASP A 412 34.55 -17.89 -11.34
CA ASP A 412 34.12 -16.76 -10.52
C ASP A 412 34.54 -15.45 -11.15
N VAL A 413 33.57 -14.76 -11.76
CA VAL A 413 33.79 -13.43 -12.32
C VAL A 413 33.24 -12.41 -11.34
N TYR A 414 34.12 -11.86 -10.48
CA TYR A 414 33.75 -10.87 -9.47
C TYR A 414 34.29 -9.49 -9.87
N GLY A 415 33.48 -8.78 -10.69
CA GLY A 415 33.87 -7.47 -11.25
C GLY A 415 33.89 -6.34 -10.22
N LYS A 416 32.96 -6.33 -9.24
CA LYS A 416 32.83 -5.29 -8.23
C LYS A 416 32.71 -5.94 -6.85
N LYS A 417 33.87 -6.14 -6.20
CA LYS A 417 33.88 -6.73 -4.85
C LYS A 417 33.17 -5.85 -3.84
N LYS A 418 32.32 -6.48 -3.04
CA LYS A 418 31.65 -5.87 -1.87
C LYS A 418 32.43 -6.26 -0.62
N GLU A 419 32.92 -5.25 0.08
CA GLU A 419 33.65 -5.42 1.33
C GLU A 419 32.74 -5.15 2.53
N PRO A 420 33.00 -5.79 3.71
CA PRO A 420 32.32 -5.50 4.96
C PRO A 420 32.41 -4.02 5.31
N VAL A 421 31.33 -3.47 5.85
CA VAL A 421 31.29 -2.06 6.28
C VAL A 421 31.82 -1.95 7.71
N ARG A 422 32.68 -0.97 7.96
CA ARG A 422 33.22 -0.64 9.28
C ARG A 422 32.50 0.59 9.83
N VAL A 423 31.83 0.42 10.97
CA VAL A 423 31.03 1.48 11.59
C VAL A 423 31.68 1.85 12.93
N PRO A 424 32.02 3.13 13.17
CA PRO A 424 32.53 3.57 14.47
C PRO A 424 31.55 3.21 15.60
N PHE A 425 32.08 2.63 16.68
CA PHE A 425 31.29 2.20 17.82
C PHE A 425 31.52 3.10 19.03
N ASP A 426 30.45 3.79 19.44
CA ASP A 426 30.45 4.67 20.61
C ASP A 426 29.28 4.28 21.53
N PRO A 427 29.53 3.48 22.58
CA PRO A 427 28.50 3.03 23.54
C PRO A 427 27.79 4.20 24.26
N GLU A 428 28.52 5.28 24.56
CA GLU A 428 27.94 6.45 25.23
C GLU A 428 26.93 7.16 24.29
N ALA A 429 27.29 7.35 23.02
CA ALA A 429 26.40 7.93 22.03
C ALA A 429 25.15 7.07 21.78
N ILE A 430 25.29 5.74 21.77
CA ILE A 430 24.16 4.80 21.67
C ILE A 430 23.25 4.93 22.90
N ASN A 431 23.79 4.89 24.11
CA ASN A 431 23.00 5.06 25.34
C ASN A 431 22.29 6.41 25.39
N ASN A 432 22.95 7.48 24.98
CA ASN A 432 22.35 8.81 24.89
C ASN A 432 21.19 8.87 23.89
N LEU A 433 21.32 8.19 22.74
CA LEU A 433 20.26 8.11 21.73
C LEU A 433 19.05 7.31 22.22
N LEU A 434 19.30 6.18 22.89
CA LEU A 434 18.24 5.28 23.39
C LEU A 434 17.65 5.73 24.73
N GLY A 435 18.36 6.56 25.50
CA GLY A 435 17.97 6.94 26.86
C GLY A 435 18.19 5.80 27.85
N THR A 436 19.26 5.01 27.69
CA THR A 436 19.58 3.80 28.47
C THR A 436 20.98 3.88 29.12
N GLU A 437 21.33 2.89 29.93
CA GLU A 437 22.64 2.70 30.54
C GLU A 437 23.15 1.25 30.30
N ILE A 438 23.09 0.79 29.06
CA ILE A 438 23.51 -0.57 28.66
C ILE A 438 25.03 -0.64 28.67
N ALA A 439 25.59 -1.71 29.27
CA ALA A 439 27.04 -1.93 29.32
C ALA A 439 27.61 -2.20 27.91
N GLU A 440 28.85 -1.76 27.67
CA GLU A 440 29.56 -1.99 26.38
C GLU A 440 29.65 -3.47 26.03
N GLU A 441 29.90 -4.32 27.03
CA GLU A 441 30.01 -5.77 26.88
C GLU A 441 28.69 -6.42 26.39
N ASP A 442 27.56 -5.91 26.90
CA ASP A 442 26.23 -6.40 26.49
C ASP A 442 25.95 -6.01 25.04
N MET A 443 26.26 -4.77 24.65
CA MET A 443 26.13 -4.31 23.26
C MET A 443 26.96 -5.18 22.31
N ILE A 444 28.21 -5.43 22.63
CA ILE A 444 29.09 -6.33 21.86
C ILE A 444 28.52 -7.75 21.84
N GLY A 445 27.91 -8.21 22.96
CA GLY A 445 27.22 -9.48 23.01
C GLY A 445 26.06 -9.58 22.03
N TYR A 446 25.25 -8.53 21.86
CA TYR A 446 24.18 -8.48 20.87
C TYR A 446 24.73 -8.54 19.44
N PHE A 447 25.77 -7.77 19.13
CA PHE A 447 26.39 -7.76 17.82
C PHE A 447 26.87 -9.14 17.40
N LYS A 448 27.54 -9.87 18.28
CA LYS A 448 28.06 -11.21 18.00
C LYS A 448 26.98 -12.23 17.65
N LYS A 449 25.77 -12.09 18.20
CA LYS A 449 24.65 -13.01 17.92
C LYS A 449 24.15 -12.92 16.47
N ILE A 450 24.45 -11.83 15.78
CA ILE A 450 24.04 -11.56 14.41
C ILE A 450 25.23 -11.42 13.46
N ASP A 451 26.34 -12.08 13.81
CA ASP A 451 27.58 -12.12 13.02
C ASP A 451 28.26 -10.77 12.76
N LEU A 452 28.04 -9.76 13.62
CA LEU A 452 28.83 -8.55 13.58
C LEU A 452 30.09 -8.72 14.43
N GLU A 453 31.24 -8.42 13.86
CA GLU A 453 32.52 -8.49 14.53
C GLU A 453 32.88 -7.15 15.19
N TYR A 454 33.55 -7.18 16.35
CA TYR A 454 34.04 -5.97 17.01
C TYR A 454 35.56 -5.89 16.97
N ASP A 455 36.07 -4.85 16.29
CA ASP A 455 37.48 -4.48 16.28
C ASP A 455 37.79 -3.57 17.47
N LYS A 456 38.32 -4.16 18.54
CA LYS A 456 38.62 -3.46 19.80
C LYS A 456 39.68 -2.38 19.62
N GLU A 457 40.66 -2.57 18.73
CA GLU A 457 41.76 -1.61 18.54
C GLU A 457 41.27 -0.34 17.87
N LYS A 458 40.40 -0.48 16.86
CA LYS A 458 39.84 0.64 16.11
C LYS A 458 38.55 1.18 16.67
N ARG A 459 37.95 0.47 17.65
CA ARG A 459 36.59 0.75 18.16
C ARG A 459 35.57 0.83 17.04
N GLU A 460 35.56 -0.19 16.18
CA GLU A 460 34.65 -0.31 15.06
C GLU A 460 33.91 -1.62 15.12
N VAL A 461 32.64 -1.60 14.72
CA VAL A 461 31.86 -2.79 14.42
C VAL A 461 31.94 -3.07 12.92
N ILE A 462 32.27 -4.31 12.57
CA ILE A 462 32.39 -4.76 11.17
C ILE A 462 31.10 -5.46 10.82
N ALA A 463 30.30 -4.83 9.96
CA ALA A 463 29.05 -5.39 9.45
C ALA A 463 29.34 -6.29 8.26
N PRO A 464 28.87 -7.56 8.27
CA PRO A 464 29.03 -8.46 7.13
C PRO A 464 28.28 -7.94 5.92
N THR A 465 28.68 -8.38 4.72
CA THR A 465 28.20 -7.82 3.46
C THR A 465 26.71 -8.09 3.20
N PHE A 466 26.12 -9.08 3.83
CA PHE A 466 24.68 -9.33 3.76
C PHE A 466 23.84 -8.33 4.59
N ARG A 467 24.45 -7.57 5.54
CA ARG A 467 23.83 -6.49 6.31
C ARG A 467 24.16 -5.14 5.64
N HIS A 468 23.59 -4.89 4.49
CA HIS A 468 23.82 -3.64 3.75
C HIS A 468 23.06 -2.43 4.31
N ASP A 469 22.24 -2.64 5.32
CA ASP A 469 21.52 -1.64 6.10
C ASP A 469 22.37 -1.00 7.20
N LEU A 470 23.50 -1.63 7.60
CA LEU A 470 24.35 -1.16 8.67
C LEU A 470 25.54 -0.34 8.14
N PHE A 471 25.48 0.98 8.25
CA PHE A 471 26.56 1.86 7.78
C PHE A 471 26.85 3.07 8.67
N ARG A 472 26.10 3.28 9.74
CA ARG A 472 26.26 4.39 10.67
C ARG A 472 25.90 3.98 12.12
N MET A 473 26.29 4.82 13.09
CA MET A 473 26.06 4.57 14.54
C MET A 473 24.59 4.36 14.89
N ALA A 474 23.66 5.08 14.23
CA ALA A 474 22.23 4.92 14.49
C ALA A 474 21.72 3.50 14.14
N ASP A 475 22.32 2.88 13.12
CA ASP A 475 21.97 1.51 12.74
C ASP A 475 22.47 0.50 13.77
N LEU A 476 23.66 0.75 14.39
CA LEU A 476 24.14 -0.04 15.53
C LEU A 476 23.26 0.15 16.77
N ALA A 477 22.76 1.37 16.99
CA ALA A 477 21.84 1.65 18.10
C ALA A 477 20.51 0.90 17.92
N GLU A 478 20.01 0.74 16.69
CA GLU A 478 18.83 -0.09 16.40
C GLU A 478 19.07 -1.56 16.77
N GLU A 479 20.22 -2.11 16.39
CA GLU A 479 20.58 -3.49 16.74
C GLU A 479 20.64 -3.71 18.26
N VAL A 480 21.20 -2.73 18.98
CA VAL A 480 21.20 -2.77 20.47
C VAL A 480 19.77 -2.68 21.00
N ALA A 481 18.97 -1.74 20.53
CA ALA A 481 17.62 -1.50 21.02
C ALA A 481 16.71 -2.72 20.85
N ARG A 482 16.74 -3.38 19.69
CA ARG A 482 15.87 -4.52 19.39
C ARG A 482 16.18 -5.76 20.22
N PHE A 483 17.47 -6.01 20.58
CA PHE A 483 17.84 -7.13 21.44
C PHE A 483 17.81 -6.79 22.93
N TYR A 484 18.00 -5.53 23.31
CA TYR A 484 17.73 -5.05 24.66
C TYR A 484 16.23 -5.13 24.97
N GLY A 485 15.40 -4.94 23.97
CA GLY A 485 13.93 -4.93 24.01
C GLY A 485 13.38 -3.51 24.16
N TYR A 486 12.57 -3.10 23.21
CA TYR A 486 11.95 -1.76 23.20
C TYR A 486 11.12 -1.48 24.44
N ASP A 487 10.49 -2.51 25.04
CA ASP A 487 9.71 -2.39 26.28
C ASP A 487 10.57 -2.07 27.51
N ASN A 488 11.88 -2.33 27.46
CA ASN A 488 12.83 -2.00 28.51
C ASN A 488 13.39 -0.57 28.41
N ILE A 489 13.14 0.13 27.30
CA ILE A 489 13.57 1.51 27.09
C ILE A 489 12.61 2.44 27.83
N PRO A 490 13.11 3.27 28.79
CA PRO A 490 12.25 4.12 29.60
C PRO A 490 11.60 5.23 28.78
N THR A 491 10.34 5.49 29.05
CA THR A 491 9.65 6.65 28.46
C THR A 491 10.18 7.93 29.12
N THR A 492 10.70 8.84 28.31
CA THR A 492 11.22 10.14 28.76
C THR A 492 10.40 11.29 28.17
N LEU A 493 10.39 12.42 28.88
CA LEU A 493 9.82 13.64 28.31
C LEU A 493 10.79 14.27 27.29
N PRO A 494 10.29 14.82 26.18
CA PRO A 494 11.13 15.54 25.25
C PRO A 494 11.79 16.74 25.93
N ARG A 495 13.08 16.96 25.63
CA ARG A 495 13.84 18.10 26.07
C ARG A 495 14.18 18.99 24.87
N GLY A 496 13.96 20.29 25.01
CA GLY A 496 14.27 21.27 23.99
C GLY A 496 14.04 22.68 24.47
N GLU A 497 14.52 23.65 23.75
CA GLU A 497 14.18 25.04 23.99
C GLU A 497 12.69 25.25 23.73
N ALA A 498 12.03 25.88 24.71
CA ALA A 498 10.64 26.28 24.54
C ALA A 498 10.56 27.40 23.50
N THR A 499 9.91 27.15 22.39
CA THR A 499 9.63 28.16 21.37
C THR A 499 8.15 28.50 21.36
N THR A 500 7.82 29.77 21.10
CA THR A 500 6.44 30.15 20.91
C THR A 500 5.96 29.69 19.55
N GLY A 501 5.21 28.59 19.53
CA GLY A 501 4.53 28.14 18.32
C GLY A 501 3.44 29.14 17.93
N LYS A 502 3.34 29.47 16.65
CA LYS A 502 2.24 30.27 16.10
C LYS A 502 1.92 29.84 14.67
N LEU A 503 0.68 30.05 14.29
CA LEU A 503 0.29 29.87 12.90
C LEU A 503 0.94 30.94 12.02
N SER A 504 1.31 30.58 10.80
CA SER A 504 1.65 31.57 9.76
C SER A 504 0.42 32.43 9.47
N PHE A 505 0.64 33.59 8.86
CA PHE A 505 -0.47 34.51 8.50
C PHE A 505 -1.51 33.79 7.63
N LYS A 506 -1.07 33.03 6.62
CA LYS A 506 -1.94 32.21 5.76
C LYS A 506 -2.76 31.21 6.56
N LEU A 507 -2.12 30.39 7.39
CA LEU A 507 -2.81 29.38 8.21
C LEU A 507 -3.80 30.01 9.19
N ARG A 508 -3.50 31.20 9.73
CA ARG A 508 -4.42 31.94 10.59
C ARG A 508 -5.67 32.41 9.85
N VAL A 509 -5.53 32.86 8.60
CA VAL A 509 -6.67 33.25 7.77
C VAL A 509 -7.52 32.02 7.42
N GLU A 510 -6.90 30.89 7.10
CA GLU A 510 -7.59 29.62 6.83
C GLU A 510 -8.32 29.10 8.08
N GLU A 511 -7.73 29.23 9.27
CA GLU A 511 -8.37 28.83 10.52
C GLU A 511 -9.61 29.69 10.82
N ILE A 512 -9.52 31.02 10.62
CA ILE A 512 -10.68 31.89 10.73
C ILE A 512 -11.80 31.51 9.75
N ALA A 513 -11.45 31.04 8.54
CA ALA A 513 -12.47 30.58 7.58
C ALA A 513 -13.22 29.35 8.12
N ARG A 514 -12.49 28.40 8.76
CA ARG A 514 -13.10 27.24 9.45
C ARG A 514 -13.98 27.67 10.60
N ASP A 515 -13.44 28.47 11.51
CA ASP A 515 -14.16 28.96 12.67
C ASP A 515 -15.49 29.65 12.28
N ILE A 516 -15.44 30.52 11.27
CA ILE A 516 -16.65 31.24 10.82
C ILE A 516 -17.67 30.30 10.19
N ALA A 517 -17.23 29.36 9.36
CA ALA A 517 -18.12 28.33 8.78
C ALA A 517 -18.83 27.55 9.90
N GLU A 518 -18.06 27.07 10.90
CA GLU A 518 -18.59 26.31 12.03
C GLU A 518 -19.53 27.13 12.91
N PHE A 519 -19.18 28.36 13.23
CA PHE A 519 -20.07 29.28 13.98
C PHE A 519 -21.39 29.61 13.25
N CYS A 520 -21.34 29.62 11.90
CA CYS A 520 -22.53 29.78 11.06
C CYS A 520 -23.27 28.45 10.82
N GLY A 521 -22.88 27.37 11.48
CA GLY A 521 -23.57 26.08 11.48
C GLY A 521 -23.23 25.19 10.31
N PHE A 522 -22.08 25.38 9.65
CA PHE A 522 -21.56 24.51 8.60
C PHE A 522 -20.70 23.41 9.21
N SER A 523 -20.75 22.23 8.61
CA SER A 523 -19.87 21.10 8.91
C SER A 523 -18.79 20.97 7.84
N GLN A 524 -17.58 20.64 8.24
CA GLN A 524 -16.48 20.42 7.30
C GLN A 524 -16.70 19.15 6.46
N GLY A 525 -16.54 19.30 5.17
CA GLY A 525 -16.40 18.19 4.23
C GLY A 525 -14.98 18.14 3.68
N MET A 526 -14.50 16.95 3.39
CA MET A 526 -13.27 16.72 2.64
C MET A 526 -13.59 15.79 1.47
N THR A 527 -13.40 16.30 0.26
CA THR A 527 -13.69 15.56 -0.97
C THR A 527 -12.42 15.23 -1.73
N TYR A 528 -12.50 14.25 -2.63
CA TYR A 528 -11.35 13.87 -3.45
C TYR A 528 -10.89 15.01 -4.36
N SER A 529 -9.57 15.11 -4.54
CA SER A 529 -8.96 16.00 -5.54
C SER A 529 -8.99 15.41 -6.96
N PHE A 530 -9.43 14.18 -7.10
CA PHE A 530 -9.57 13.47 -8.38
C PHE A 530 -11.04 13.43 -8.78
N GLU A 531 -11.31 13.63 -10.06
CA GLU A 531 -12.68 13.58 -10.57
C GLU A 531 -12.73 13.04 -12.00
N SER A 532 -13.94 12.85 -12.51
CA SER A 532 -14.19 12.47 -13.90
C SER A 532 -14.25 13.71 -14.78
N PRO A 533 -13.73 13.68 -16.01
CA PRO A 533 -13.97 14.75 -17.00
C PRO A 533 -15.46 15.02 -17.27
N LYS A 534 -16.34 14.07 -17.02
CA LYS A 534 -17.81 14.20 -17.17
C LYS A 534 -18.44 15.20 -16.21
N VAL A 535 -17.74 15.62 -15.13
CA VAL A 535 -18.25 16.61 -14.18
C VAL A 535 -18.48 17.96 -14.83
N PHE A 536 -17.71 18.31 -15.83
CA PHE A 536 -17.82 19.61 -16.51
C PHE A 536 -19.13 19.73 -17.29
N ASP A 537 -19.63 18.61 -17.85
CA ASP A 537 -20.96 18.58 -18.49
C ASP A 537 -22.08 18.65 -17.44
N LYS A 538 -21.94 17.98 -16.30
CA LYS A 538 -22.88 18.11 -15.17
C LYS A 538 -22.99 19.52 -14.65
N LEU A 539 -21.89 20.28 -14.67
CA LEU A 539 -21.81 21.69 -14.28
C LEU A 539 -22.21 22.66 -15.41
N LEU A 540 -22.63 22.16 -16.57
CA LEU A 540 -22.99 22.96 -17.75
C LEU A 540 -21.88 23.90 -18.20
N LEU A 541 -20.63 23.51 -18.04
CA LEU A 541 -19.50 24.33 -18.49
C LEU A 541 -19.40 24.32 -20.01
N PRO A 542 -19.20 25.46 -20.67
CA PRO A 542 -18.93 25.53 -22.10
C PRO A 542 -17.73 24.67 -22.51
N GLU A 543 -17.70 24.22 -23.77
CA GLU A 543 -16.60 23.38 -24.29
C GLU A 543 -15.24 24.09 -24.23
N ASP A 544 -15.23 25.40 -24.41
CA ASP A 544 -14.06 26.28 -24.38
C ASP A 544 -13.69 26.77 -22.97
N SER A 545 -14.37 26.31 -21.94
CA SER A 545 -14.11 26.73 -20.58
C SER A 545 -12.68 26.37 -20.12
N PRO A 546 -11.92 27.31 -19.56
CA PRO A 546 -10.61 27.04 -19.00
C PRO A 546 -10.62 25.96 -17.91
N LEU A 547 -11.74 25.76 -17.22
CA LEU A 547 -11.88 24.75 -16.19
C LEU A 547 -11.88 23.32 -16.74
N ARG A 548 -12.06 23.14 -18.05
CA ARG A 548 -11.92 21.84 -18.73
C ARG A 548 -10.46 21.46 -19.04
N GLN A 549 -9.53 22.38 -18.87
CA GLN A 549 -8.11 22.09 -18.98
C GLN A 549 -7.63 21.44 -17.68
N THR A 550 -7.45 20.13 -17.70
CA THR A 550 -7.14 19.31 -16.53
C THR A 550 -5.75 18.68 -16.58
N VAL A 551 -5.28 18.27 -15.44
CA VAL A 551 -4.10 17.41 -15.31
C VAL A 551 -4.57 15.96 -15.25
N ASP A 552 -4.15 15.14 -16.21
CA ASP A 552 -4.50 13.71 -16.25
C ASP A 552 -3.68 12.90 -15.26
N ILE A 553 -4.31 11.91 -14.64
CA ILE A 553 -3.66 10.95 -13.76
C ILE A 553 -3.12 9.78 -14.59
N VAL A 554 -1.84 9.47 -14.50
CA VAL A 554 -1.18 8.44 -15.31
C VAL A 554 -1.73 7.03 -15.03
N ASN A 555 -2.07 6.75 -13.77
CA ASN A 555 -2.58 5.45 -13.31
C ASN A 555 -3.83 5.64 -12.44
N PRO A 556 -4.95 6.10 -13.02
CA PRO A 556 -6.16 6.41 -12.26
C PRO A 556 -6.80 5.14 -11.68
N LEU A 557 -7.54 5.31 -10.57
CA LEU A 557 -8.35 4.24 -9.98
C LEU A 557 -9.55 3.83 -10.87
N GLY A 558 -9.83 4.61 -11.91
CA GLY A 558 -10.89 4.42 -12.87
C GLY A 558 -11.22 5.75 -13.55
N GLU A 559 -12.11 5.74 -14.54
CA GLU A 559 -12.53 6.94 -15.28
C GLU A 559 -13.07 8.05 -14.36
N ASP A 560 -13.75 7.67 -13.27
CA ASP A 560 -14.34 8.61 -12.33
C ASP A 560 -13.29 9.38 -11.48
N TYR A 561 -12.01 8.98 -11.56
CA TYR A 561 -10.89 9.59 -10.81
C TYR A 561 -9.68 9.84 -11.71
N SER A 562 -9.95 10.20 -12.98
CA SER A 562 -8.89 10.23 -14.01
C SER A 562 -8.23 11.58 -14.19
N VAL A 563 -8.78 12.66 -13.62
CA VAL A 563 -8.21 14.02 -13.72
C VAL A 563 -8.17 14.71 -12.37
N MET A 564 -7.24 15.65 -12.21
CA MET A 564 -7.22 16.54 -11.05
C MET A 564 -8.31 17.61 -11.19
N ARG A 565 -9.03 17.90 -10.09
CA ARG A 565 -10.11 18.89 -10.06
C ARG A 565 -9.61 20.31 -10.35
N THR A 566 -10.31 21.04 -11.19
CA THR A 566 -10.10 22.47 -11.46
C THR A 566 -11.09 23.36 -10.71
N THR A 567 -12.08 22.76 -10.05
CA THR A 567 -13.07 23.41 -9.19
C THR A 567 -13.47 22.46 -8.06
N SER A 568 -13.80 23.01 -6.89
CA SER A 568 -14.29 22.23 -5.74
C SER A 568 -15.79 21.93 -5.78
N LEU A 569 -16.50 22.42 -6.81
CA LEU A 569 -17.95 22.36 -6.90
C LEU A 569 -18.49 20.93 -7.01
N ASN A 570 -17.86 20.07 -7.79
CA ASN A 570 -18.32 18.69 -7.95
C ASN A 570 -18.35 17.94 -6.62
N GLY A 571 -17.29 18.03 -5.83
CA GLY A 571 -17.23 17.42 -4.50
C GLY A 571 -18.30 17.96 -3.56
N MET A 572 -18.50 19.28 -3.54
CA MET A 572 -19.51 19.94 -2.72
C MET A 572 -20.93 19.52 -3.14
N LEU A 573 -21.26 19.61 -4.43
CA LEU A 573 -22.59 19.24 -4.93
C LEU A 573 -22.90 17.75 -4.74
N THR A 574 -21.92 16.88 -4.92
CA THR A 574 -22.05 15.44 -4.64
C THR A 574 -22.32 15.18 -3.16
N SER A 575 -21.65 15.91 -2.27
CA SER A 575 -21.86 15.81 -0.82
C SER A 575 -23.26 16.29 -0.41
N LEU A 576 -23.73 17.42 -0.98
CA LEU A 576 -25.09 17.90 -0.80
C LEU A 576 -26.13 16.90 -1.30
N ALA A 577 -25.91 16.34 -2.51
CA ALA A 577 -26.77 15.31 -3.11
C ALA A 577 -26.86 14.04 -2.26
N THR A 578 -25.72 13.59 -1.72
CA THR A 578 -25.66 12.43 -0.82
C THR A 578 -26.53 12.64 0.42
N ASN A 579 -26.42 13.82 1.03
CA ASN A 579 -27.24 14.19 2.17
C ASN A 579 -28.74 14.34 1.82
N TYR A 580 -29.05 14.92 0.67
CA TYR A 580 -30.42 15.05 0.18
C TYR A 580 -31.08 13.68 -0.02
N ASN A 581 -30.36 12.75 -0.67
CA ASN A 581 -30.83 11.37 -0.89
C ASN A 581 -31.01 10.59 0.43
N ARG A 582 -30.27 10.95 1.47
CA ARG A 582 -30.44 10.43 2.85
C ARG A 582 -31.56 11.14 3.62
N ARG A 583 -32.30 12.03 2.97
CA ARG A 583 -33.43 12.79 3.53
C ARG A 583 -33.09 13.74 4.68
N ASN A 584 -31.83 14.20 4.72
CA ASN A 584 -31.47 15.28 5.61
C ASN A 584 -32.15 16.57 5.10
N LYS A 585 -32.88 17.26 5.99
CA LYS A 585 -33.73 18.38 5.58
C LYS A 585 -32.93 19.67 5.37
N ASN A 586 -32.03 19.97 6.29
CA ASN A 586 -31.20 21.18 6.32
C ASN A 586 -29.75 20.73 6.34
N VAL A 587 -28.96 21.19 5.39
CA VAL A 587 -27.56 20.83 5.27
C VAL A 587 -26.72 22.07 4.95
N ARG A 588 -25.63 22.22 5.69
CA ARG A 588 -24.62 23.27 5.50
C ARG A 588 -23.25 22.63 5.58
N LEU A 589 -22.51 22.66 4.48
CA LEU A 589 -21.18 22.06 4.35
C LEU A 589 -20.16 23.09 3.88
N TYR A 590 -18.94 23.00 4.37
CA TYR A 590 -17.81 23.77 3.86
C TYR A 590 -16.61 22.87 3.57
N GLU A 591 -15.77 23.32 2.65
CA GLU A 591 -14.48 22.69 2.34
C GLU A 591 -13.41 23.76 2.12
N LEU A 592 -12.24 23.58 2.71
CA LEU A 592 -11.01 24.27 2.33
C LEU A 592 -10.16 23.25 1.56
N GLY A 593 -10.12 23.38 0.25
CA GLY A 593 -9.47 22.40 -0.63
C GLY A 593 -8.77 23.03 -1.81
N ASN A 594 -7.65 22.42 -2.25
CA ASN A 594 -6.94 22.86 -3.43
C ASN A 594 -7.64 22.43 -4.71
N VAL A 595 -7.56 23.28 -5.71
CA VAL A 595 -7.80 23.00 -7.13
C VAL A 595 -6.48 23.11 -7.89
N TYR A 596 -6.38 22.46 -9.04
CA TYR A 596 -5.13 22.27 -9.79
C TYR A 596 -5.29 22.84 -11.18
N LEU A 597 -4.68 24.00 -11.42
CA LEU A 597 -4.82 24.73 -12.68
C LEU A 597 -3.55 24.61 -13.51
N PRO A 598 -3.56 23.85 -14.64
CA PRO A 598 -2.39 23.75 -15.49
C PRO A 598 -2.10 25.09 -16.16
N LYS A 599 -0.83 25.48 -16.21
CA LYS A 599 -0.40 26.69 -16.91
C LYS A 599 -0.25 26.47 -18.42
N ALA A 600 0.03 25.24 -18.82
CA ALA A 600 0.08 24.78 -20.20
C ALA A 600 -0.18 23.28 -20.26
N LEU A 601 -0.70 22.81 -21.39
CA LEU A 601 -0.85 21.39 -21.71
C LEU A 601 -0.17 21.09 -23.06
N PRO A 602 0.64 20.00 -23.17
CA PRO A 602 1.07 19.10 -22.10
C PRO A 602 1.87 19.80 -21.01
N LEU A 603 1.83 19.25 -19.78
CA LEU A 603 2.53 19.85 -18.63
C LEU A 603 4.04 19.96 -18.88
N THR A 604 4.59 21.15 -18.68
CA THR A 604 6.03 21.42 -18.68
C THR A 604 6.53 21.83 -17.29
N GLU A 605 5.63 22.18 -16.40
CA GLU A 605 5.86 22.53 -14.99
C GLU A 605 4.65 22.11 -14.14
N LEU A 606 4.80 22.10 -12.82
CA LEU A 606 3.71 21.78 -11.91
C LEU A 606 2.53 22.76 -12.07
N PRO A 607 1.27 22.26 -11.97
CA PRO A 607 0.10 23.12 -12.03
C PRO A 607 0.07 24.11 -10.85
N GLU A 608 -0.66 25.18 -10.97
CA GLU A 608 -0.95 26.07 -9.86
C GLU A 608 -1.93 25.35 -8.90
N GLU A 609 -1.49 25.17 -7.65
CA GLU A 609 -2.34 24.68 -6.56
C GLU A 609 -2.98 25.88 -5.86
N ARG A 610 -4.31 26.00 -6.00
CA ARG A 610 -5.05 27.15 -5.52
C ARG A 610 -6.11 26.75 -4.51
N MET A 611 -5.96 27.22 -3.27
CA MET A 611 -6.91 26.91 -2.19
C MET A 611 -8.22 27.65 -2.42
N GLN A 612 -9.32 26.91 -2.40
CA GLN A 612 -10.68 27.46 -2.39
C GLN A 612 -11.37 27.21 -1.06
N PHE A 613 -12.05 28.21 -0.53
CA PHE A 613 -13.00 28.07 0.55
C PHE A 613 -14.40 27.99 -0.07
N THR A 614 -14.96 26.80 -0.05
CA THR A 614 -16.23 26.48 -0.69
C THR A 614 -17.29 26.20 0.35
N LEU A 615 -18.40 26.88 0.24
CA LEU A 615 -19.58 26.72 1.09
C LEU A 615 -20.72 26.17 0.23
N GLY A 616 -21.50 25.25 0.79
CA GLY A 616 -22.70 24.72 0.15
C GLY A 616 -23.81 24.47 1.15
N MET A 617 -25.05 24.81 0.80
CA MET A 617 -26.21 24.58 1.68
C MET A 617 -27.51 24.39 0.93
N TYR A 618 -28.45 23.73 1.57
CA TYR A 618 -29.87 23.71 1.19
C TYR A 618 -30.76 23.57 2.44
N GLY A 619 -32.02 23.89 2.29
CA GLY A 619 -33.05 23.75 3.35
C GLY A 619 -33.45 25.10 3.95
N ASP A 620 -32.98 25.43 5.14
CA ASP A 620 -33.39 26.61 5.93
C ASP A 620 -32.68 27.92 5.60
N GLY A 621 -31.85 27.93 4.54
CA GLY A 621 -31.12 29.11 4.12
C GLY A 621 -31.47 29.57 2.70
N ASP A 622 -31.05 30.77 2.37
CA ASP A 622 -31.23 31.39 1.07
C ASP A 622 -29.94 32.09 0.58
N PHE A 623 -30.04 32.84 -0.53
CA PHE A 623 -28.91 33.63 -1.06
C PHE A 623 -28.32 34.58 -0.02
N PHE A 624 -29.19 35.26 0.76
CA PHE A 624 -28.74 36.25 1.77
C PHE A 624 -28.12 35.57 2.99
N SER A 625 -28.59 34.40 3.36
CA SER A 625 -27.94 33.56 4.38
C SER A 625 -26.51 33.22 3.99
N MET A 626 -26.28 32.78 2.74
CA MET A 626 -24.94 32.49 2.22
C MET A 626 -24.08 33.76 2.15
N LYS A 627 -24.66 34.88 1.68
CA LYS A 627 -23.99 36.19 1.63
C LYS A 627 -23.53 36.61 3.01
N GLY A 628 -24.35 36.49 4.03
CA GLY A 628 -24.02 36.84 5.41
C GLY A 628 -22.85 36.07 5.98
N VAL A 629 -22.69 34.78 5.64
CA VAL A 629 -21.51 33.97 6.03
C VAL A 629 -20.25 34.54 5.40
N VAL A 630 -20.29 34.87 4.11
CA VAL A 630 -19.16 35.49 3.40
C VAL A 630 -18.77 36.81 4.01
N GLU A 631 -19.76 37.68 4.33
CA GLU A 631 -19.54 38.96 4.96
C GLU A 631 -18.93 38.86 6.36
N GLU A 632 -19.38 37.88 7.16
CA GLU A 632 -18.82 37.63 8.49
C GLU A 632 -17.35 37.14 8.38
N PHE A 633 -17.06 36.27 7.41
CA PHE A 633 -15.68 35.86 7.15
C PHE A 633 -14.80 37.08 6.78
N PHE A 634 -15.26 37.94 5.87
CA PHE A 634 -14.52 39.12 5.45
C PHE A 634 -14.28 40.08 6.61
N GLU A 635 -15.30 40.30 7.46
CA GLU A 635 -15.17 41.13 8.66
C GLU A 635 -14.08 40.58 9.60
N LYS A 636 -14.02 39.27 9.83
CA LYS A 636 -13.05 38.64 10.76
C LYS A 636 -11.63 38.67 10.24
N VAL A 637 -11.43 38.58 8.93
CA VAL A 637 -10.10 38.70 8.33
C VAL A 637 -9.70 40.14 8.01
N GLY A 638 -10.51 41.12 8.40
CA GLY A 638 -10.21 42.55 8.33
C GLY A 638 -10.53 43.22 7.00
N LEU A 639 -11.35 42.59 6.21
CA LEU A 639 -11.86 43.14 4.94
C LEU A 639 -13.20 43.87 5.21
N HIS A 640 -13.16 44.99 5.93
CA HIS A 640 -14.37 45.69 6.41
C HIS A 640 -15.20 46.29 5.27
N LYS A 641 -16.39 45.76 5.03
CA LYS A 641 -17.50 46.34 4.24
C LYS A 641 -17.07 47.12 2.98
N LYS A 642 -16.04 46.65 2.29
CA LYS A 642 -15.56 47.20 1.02
C LYS A 642 -15.81 46.24 -0.15
N GLU A 643 -16.42 45.11 0.16
CA GLU A 643 -16.85 44.17 -0.85
C GLU A 643 -18.04 44.68 -1.62
N THR A 644 -18.04 44.45 -2.91
CA THR A 644 -19.16 44.72 -3.80
C THR A 644 -19.59 43.46 -4.50
N TYR A 645 -20.83 43.42 -4.93
CA TYR A 645 -21.41 42.23 -5.56
C TYR A 645 -21.89 42.60 -6.96
N ASP A 646 -21.22 41.97 -7.97
CA ASP A 646 -21.64 42.12 -9.37
C ASP A 646 -22.58 40.98 -9.77
N PRO A 647 -23.88 41.27 -10.07
CA PRO A 647 -24.83 40.23 -10.45
C PRO A 647 -24.53 39.56 -11.81
N ASN A 648 -23.65 40.16 -12.62
CA ASN A 648 -23.26 39.61 -13.92
C ASN A 648 -22.10 38.65 -13.81
N ALA A 649 -22.15 37.67 -12.90
CA ALA A 649 -21.08 36.71 -12.69
C ALA A 649 -20.84 35.74 -13.85
N GLY A 650 -21.87 35.52 -14.70
CA GLY A 650 -21.76 34.70 -15.91
C GLY A 650 -21.44 33.23 -15.67
N LYS A 651 -21.75 32.70 -14.48
CA LYS A 651 -21.48 31.30 -14.14
C LYS A 651 -22.63 30.42 -14.63
N THR A 652 -22.35 29.51 -15.56
CA THR A 652 -23.37 28.60 -16.16
C THR A 652 -23.96 27.62 -15.14
N TYR A 653 -23.22 27.28 -14.11
CA TYR A 653 -23.65 26.38 -13.04
C TYR A 653 -24.47 27.08 -11.93
N LEU A 654 -24.67 28.40 -12.04
CA LEU A 654 -25.51 29.18 -11.15
C LEU A 654 -26.76 29.70 -11.86
N HIS A 655 -27.82 29.93 -11.08
CA HIS A 655 -29.06 30.51 -11.60
C HIS A 655 -28.81 31.92 -12.16
N PRO A 656 -29.19 32.24 -13.41
CA PRO A 656 -28.79 33.46 -14.10
C PRO A 656 -29.26 34.75 -13.39
N GLY A 657 -30.36 34.70 -12.65
CA GLY A 657 -30.87 35.86 -11.91
C GLY A 657 -30.56 35.84 -10.39
N ARG A 658 -29.75 34.86 -9.90
CA ARG A 658 -29.42 34.74 -8.46
C ARG A 658 -27.98 34.31 -8.27
N GLN A 659 -27.07 35.11 -8.83
CA GLN A 659 -25.62 34.93 -8.75
C GLN A 659 -24.92 36.26 -8.64
N ALA A 660 -23.74 36.24 -8.04
CA ALA A 660 -22.90 37.45 -8.04
C ALA A 660 -21.41 37.06 -7.95
N ASN A 661 -20.54 37.82 -8.61
CA ASN A 661 -19.13 37.88 -8.28
C ASN A 661 -18.97 38.70 -7.00
N ILE A 662 -18.04 38.24 -6.16
CA ILE A 662 -17.60 38.98 -4.96
C ILE A 662 -16.33 39.74 -5.36
N ILE A 663 -16.43 41.06 -5.31
CA ILE A 663 -15.33 41.93 -5.70
C ILE A 663 -14.80 42.65 -4.47
N TYR A 664 -13.51 42.65 -4.26
CA TYR A 664 -12.85 43.41 -3.22
C TYR A 664 -11.68 44.22 -3.82
N ASP A 665 -11.73 45.54 -3.65
CA ASP A 665 -10.72 46.44 -4.19
C ASP A 665 -10.46 46.20 -5.70
N GLY A 666 -11.53 46.13 -6.46
CA GLY A 666 -11.50 45.93 -7.91
C GLY A 666 -11.09 44.52 -8.38
N THR A 667 -10.81 43.60 -7.47
CA THR A 667 -10.43 42.20 -7.79
C THR A 667 -11.58 41.26 -7.45
N VAL A 668 -11.91 40.36 -8.39
CA VAL A 668 -12.84 39.25 -8.09
C VAL A 668 -12.14 38.26 -7.17
N VAL A 669 -12.68 38.13 -5.96
CA VAL A 669 -12.13 37.24 -4.91
C VAL A 669 -12.99 36.02 -4.67
N GLY A 670 -14.08 35.89 -5.37
CA GLY A 670 -14.98 34.73 -5.29
C GLY A 670 -16.30 34.99 -6.01
N TYR A 671 -17.22 34.07 -5.82
CA TYR A 671 -18.60 34.18 -6.32
C TYR A 671 -19.54 33.39 -5.42
N LEU A 672 -20.82 33.73 -5.47
CA LEU A 672 -21.89 33.02 -4.77
C LEU A 672 -23.17 33.02 -5.61
N GLY A 673 -24.05 32.07 -5.30
CA GLY A 673 -25.37 32.05 -5.93
C GLY A 673 -26.19 30.81 -5.64
N GLU A 674 -27.41 30.82 -6.17
CA GLU A 674 -28.25 29.63 -6.23
C GLU A 674 -27.72 28.72 -7.34
N VAL A 675 -27.64 27.43 -7.08
CA VAL A 675 -27.25 26.41 -8.07
C VAL A 675 -28.28 26.43 -9.22
N HIS A 676 -27.80 26.35 -10.46
CA HIS A 676 -28.69 26.28 -11.63
C HIS A 676 -29.62 25.05 -11.50
N PRO A 677 -30.93 25.17 -11.79
CA PRO A 677 -31.87 24.04 -11.65
C PRO A 677 -31.40 22.79 -12.41
N ASP A 678 -30.91 22.92 -13.64
CA ASP A 678 -30.44 21.79 -14.43
C ASP A 678 -29.18 21.16 -13.82
N VAL A 679 -28.31 21.94 -13.20
CA VAL A 679 -27.16 21.41 -12.44
C VAL A 679 -27.64 20.67 -11.18
N ALA A 680 -28.58 21.24 -10.45
CA ALA A 680 -29.16 20.57 -9.30
C ALA A 680 -29.79 19.21 -9.68
N ASP A 681 -30.51 19.17 -10.81
CA ASP A 681 -31.09 17.93 -11.36
C ASP A 681 -30.00 16.95 -11.80
N ASN A 682 -28.91 17.38 -12.44
CA ASN A 682 -27.77 16.54 -12.82
C ASN A 682 -27.09 15.86 -11.63
N TYR A 683 -27.18 16.47 -10.44
CA TYR A 683 -26.69 15.89 -9.18
C TYR A 683 -27.79 15.19 -8.35
N GLY A 684 -29.06 15.26 -8.78
CA GLY A 684 -30.18 14.67 -8.04
C GLY A 684 -30.59 15.46 -6.78
N ILE A 685 -30.38 16.77 -6.78
CA ILE A 685 -30.77 17.66 -5.70
C ILE A 685 -32.15 18.29 -6.03
N GLY A 686 -33.24 17.75 -5.52
CA GLY A 686 -34.60 18.20 -5.82
C GLY A 686 -35.06 19.42 -5.02
N THR A 687 -34.14 20.27 -4.56
CA THR A 687 -34.42 21.51 -3.81
C THR A 687 -33.45 22.60 -4.21
N ARG A 688 -33.77 23.86 -3.84
CA ARG A 688 -32.82 24.96 -4.05
C ARG A 688 -31.58 24.75 -3.20
N ALA A 689 -30.42 24.85 -3.82
CA ALA A 689 -29.14 24.81 -3.16
C ALA A 689 -28.36 26.09 -3.46
N TYR A 690 -27.57 26.53 -2.50
CA TYR A 690 -26.76 27.73 -2.59
C TYR A 690 -25.31 27.37 -2.35
N ILE A 691 -24.42 27.99 -3.11
CA ILE A 691 -22.97 27.83 -2.99
C ILE A 691 -22.28 29.19 -2.94
N ALA A 692 -21.11 29.21 -2.27
CA ALA A 692 -20.13 30.26 -2.40
C ALA A 692 -18.74 29.63 -2.55
N VAL A 693 -17.92 30.21 -3.40
CA VAL A 693 -16.52 29.81 -3.60
C VAL A 693 -15.65 31.05 -3.47
N ILE A 694 -14.73 31.03 -2.53
CA ILE A 694 -13.83 32.13 -2.21
C ILE A 694 -12.41 31.71 -2.51
N ASP A 695 -11.67 32.54 -3.21
CA ASP A 695 -10.29 32.36 -3.56
C ASP A 695 -9.37 32.75 -2.41
N MET A 696 -8.92 31.78 -1.65
CA MET A 696 -8.13 32.01 -0.44
C MET A 696 -6.80 32.75 -0.69
N PRO A 697 -6.02 32.47 -1.74
CA PRO A 697 -4.83 33.23 -2.07
C PRO A 697 -5.09 34.73 -2.21
N GLU A 698 -6.20 35.13 -2.83
CA GLU A 698 -6.55 36.55 -2.98
C GLU A 698 -6.98 37.15 -1.65
N ILE A 699 -7.69 36.39 -0.80
CA ILE A 699 -8.05 36.83 0.55
C ILE A 699 -6.81 37.02 1.43
N VAL A 700 -5.88 36.05 1.42
CA VAL A 700 -4.64 36.13 2.22
C VAL A 700 -3.81 37.36 1.86
N LYS A 701 -3.76 37.77 0.59
CA LYS A 701 -3.06 38.97 0.14
C LYS A 701 -3.65 40.25 0.68
N LYS A 702 -4.97 40.27 0.89
CA LYS A 702 -5.75 41.47 1.25
C LYS A 702 -6.11 41.55 2.74
N ALA A 703 -6.12 40.42 3.45
CA ALA A 703 -6.48 40.31 4.86
C ALA A 703 -5.55 41.11 5.76
N THR A 704 -6.08 41.62 6.85
CA THR A 704 -5.33 42.36 7.88
C THR A 704 -5.93 42.14 9.26
N PHE A 705 -5.06 42.02 10.26
CA PHE A 705 -5.45 41.94 11.66
C PHE A 705 -5.16 43.24 12.41
N ASP A 706 -4.75 44.29 11.71
CA ASP A 706 -4.56 45.60 12.28
C ASP A 706 -5.93 46.20 12.66
N ARG A 707 -6.13 46.45 13.93
CA ARG A 707 -7.32 47.06 14.47
C ARG A 707 -6.94 48.40 15.10
N LYS A 708 -7.61 49.47 14.66
CA LYS A 708 -7.42 50.80 15.25
C LYS A 708 -8.60 51.10 16.17
N TYR A 709 -8.30 51.47 17.40
CA TYR A 709 -9.31 51.90 18.31
C TYR A 709 -9.87 53.29 17.89
N THR A 710 -11.18 53.39 17.79
CA THR A 710 -11.88 54.64 17.61
C THR A 710 -12.61 54.97 18.91
N GLY A 711 -12.36 56.14 19.47
CA GLY A 711 -12.99 56.56 20.72
C GLY A 711 -14.50 56.67 20.59
N ILE A 712 -15.19 56.42 21.72
CA ILE A 712 -16.63 56.54 21.78
C ILE A 712 -17.01 57.99 21.46
N ALA A 713 -18.01 58.18 20.64
CA ALA A 713 -18.50 59.52 20.25
C ALA A 713 -19.04 60.29 21.44
N LYS A 714 -18.62 61.52 21.55
CA LYS A 714 -19.02 62.39 22.64
C LYS A 714 -20.39 63.11 22.42
N PHE A 715 -20.77 63.22 21.14
CA PHE A 715 -22.00 63.97 20.77
C PHE A 715 -23.07 62.99 20.29
N PRO A 716 -24.35 63.26 20.46
CA PRO A 716 -25.44 62.38 20.08
C PRO A 716 -25.55 62.27 18.55
N ALA A 717 -25.95 61.09 18.10
CA ALA A 717 -26.33 60.89 16.72
C ALA A 717 -27.75 61.40 16.45
N VAL A 718 -28.03 61.68 15.19
CA VAL A 718 -29.37 61.95 14.69
C VAL A 718 -29.69 60.91 13.59
N THR A 719 -30.79 60.25 13.77
CA THR A 719 -31.25 59.22 12.83
C THR A 719 -32.38 59.78 11.95
N ARG A 720 -32.35 59.41 10.67
CA ARG A 720 -33.40 59.67 9.70
C ARG A 720 -33.75 58.42 8.94
N ASP A 721 -35.03 58.09 9.00
CA ASP A 721 -35.55 56.95 8.25
C ASP A 721 -36.17 57.45 6.94
N ILE A 722 -35.85 56.75 5.86
CA ILE A 722 -36.42 57.00 4.53
C ILE A 722 -37.04 55.75 3.99
N SER A 723 -38.23 55.84 3.44
CA SER A 723 -38.89 54.79 2.72
C SER A 723 -39.05 55.18 1.27
N MET A 724 -38.68 54.34 0.36
CA MET A 724 -38.56 54.62 -1.07
C MET A 724 -39.27 53.59 -1.90
N VAL A 725 -39.80 53.98 -3.05
CA VAL A 725 -40.32 53.08 -4.06
C VAL A 725 -39.37 53.14 -5.25
N MET A 726 -38.88 52.02 -5.63
CA MET A 726 -37.86 51.93 -6.72
C MET A 726 -38.16 50.77 -7.67
N PRO A 727 -37.74 50.89 -8.96
CA PRO A 727 -37.75 49.75 -9.90
C PRO A 727 -37.00 48.55 -9.33
N LYS A 728 -37.47 47.33 -9.61
CA LYS A 728 -36.82 46.09 -9.13
C LYS A 728 -35.42 45.91 -9.68
N GLU A 729 -35.13 46.40 -10.88
CA GLU A 729 -33.86 46.36 -11.57
C GLU A 729 -32.76 47.17 -10.87
N ILE A 730 -33.13 48.20 -10.11
CA ILE A 730 -32.18 48.98 -9.31
C ILE A 730 -31.75 48.15 -8.11
N LEU A 731 -30.45 47.89 -8.00
CA LEU A 731 -29.86 47.15 -6.91
C LEU A 731 -29.78 48.02 -5.63
N VAL A 732 -29.90 47.38 -4.47
CA VAL A 732 -29.77 48.05 -3.18
C VAL A 732 -28.41 48.72 -3.04
N GLY A 733 -27.33 48.09 -3.52
CA GLY A 733 -26.00 48.70 -3.55
C GLY A 733 -25.91 50.02 -4.29
N GLN A 734 -26.68 50.22 -5.34
CA GLN A 734 -26.74 51.54 -6.04
C GLN A 734 -27.39 52.65 -5.18
N VAL A 735 -28.34 52.25 -4.34
CA VAL A 735 -28.91 53.16 -3.33
C VAL A 735 -27.85 53.51 -2.29
N GLU A 736 -27.12 52.55 -1.81
CA GLU A 736 -26.05 52.70 -0.82
C GLU A 736 -24.94 53.60 -1.34
N GLU A 737 -24.49 53.40 -2.61
CA GLU A 737 -23.53 54.30 -3.28
C GLU A 737 -24.00 55.78 -3.29
N VAL A 738 -25.31 56.01 -3.55
CA VAL A 738 -25.87 57.38 -3.52
C VAL A 738 -25.85 57.93 -2.12
N ILE A 739 -26.22 57.12 -1.09
CA ILE A 739 -26.20 57.56 0.31
C ILE A 739 -24.75 57.89 0.72
N GLU A 740 -23.78 57.08 0.43
CA GLU A 740 -22.38 57.32 0.75
C GLU A 740 -21.82 58.56 0.06
N LYS A 741 -22.05 58.70 -1.22
CA LYS A 741 -21.53 59.80 -2.03
C LYS A 741 -22.12 61.16 -1.62
N ASN A 742 -23.41 61.17 -1.23
CA ASN A 742 -24.13 62.43 -0.99
C ASN A 742 -24.36 62.72 0.50
N GLY A 743 -24.16 61.73 1.42
CA GLY A 743 -24.36 61.88 2.84
C GLY A 743 -23.38 62.82 3.56
N GLY A 744 -22.23 63.13 2.90
CA GLY A 744 -21.27 64.11 3.36
C GLY A 744 -20.49 63.73 4.60
N ALA A 745 -19.77 64.68 5.21
CA ALA A 745 -18.83 64.41 6.29
C ALA A 745 -19.48 63.98 7.63
N TYR A 746 -20.77 64.16 7.79
CA TYR A 746 -21.51 63.76 8.99
C TYR A 746 -22.22 62.43 8.90
N LEU A 747 -22.22 61.76 7.73
CA LEU A 747 -22.76 60.41 7.62
C LEU A 747 -21.91 59.47 8.45
N GLU A 748 -22.50 58.86 9.48
CA GLU A 748 -21.82 57.89 10.33
C GLU A 748 -22.09 56.45 9.85
N SER A 749 -23.35 56.11 9.57
CA SER A 749 -23.77 54.80 9.10
C SER A 749 -25.14 54.85 8.44
N TYR A 750 -25.49 53.82 7.73
CA TYR A 750 -26.80 53.58 7.23
C TYR A 750 -27.13 52.09 7.34
N ALA A 751 -28.39 51.72 7.42
CA ALA A 751 -28.84 50.35 7.49
C ALA A 751 -30.16 50.15 6.77
N LEU A 752 -30.19 49.18 5.90
CA LEU A 752 -31.44 48.67 5.31
C LEU A 752 -32.18 47.89 6.38
N PHE A 753 -33.45 48.26 6.66
CA PHE A 753 -34.23 47.58 7.67
C PHE A 753 -35.56 47.01 7.19
N ASP A 754 -36.03 47.38 5.98
CA ASP A 754 -37.24 46.81 5.41
C ASP A 754 -37.20 46.78 3.87
N ILE A 755 -37.67 45.67 3.29
CA ILE A 755 -37.98 45.55 1.86
C ILE A 755 -39.38 44.97 1.74
N TYR A 756 -40.24 45.67 1.05
CA TYR A 756 -41.63 45.26 0.86
C TYR A 756 -41.99 45.17 -0.63
N GLU A 757 -42.51 44.05 -1.00
CA GLU A 757 -43.04 43.74 -2.34
C GLU A 757 -44.44 43.15 -2.19
N GLY A 758 -45.48 43.98 -2.17
CA GLY A 758 -46.86 43.57 -1.99
C GLY A 758 -47.82 44.31 -2.86
N GLU A 759 -49.12 44.03 -2.67
CA GLU A 759 -50.20 44.58 -3.50
C GLU A 759 -50.27 46.13 -3.50
N GLN A 760 -49.69 46.77 -2.47
CA GLN A 760 -49.68 48.24 -2.38
C GLN A 760 -48.56 48.90 -3.20
N ILE A 761 -47.67 48.10 -3.81
CA ILE A 761 -46.57 48.58 -4.66
C ILE A 761 -46.85 48.23 -6.11
N LYS A 762 -46.59 49.20 -7.00
CA LYS A 762 -46.78 49.02 -8.45
C LYS A 762 -45.97 47.80 -8.93
N LYS A 763 -46.59 47.03 -9.81
CA LYS A 763 -45.93 45.86 -10.40
C LYS A 763 -44.61 46.30 -11.10
N GLY A 764 -43.51 45.56 -10.79
CA GLY A 764 -42.15 45.91 -11.29
C GLY A 764 -41.40 46.88 -10.36
N PHE A 765 -41.99 47.28 -9.21
CA PHE A 765 -41.35 48.08 -8.19
C PHE A 765 -41.24 47.32 -6.86
N LYS A 766 -40.38 47.80 -5.98
CA LYS A 766 -40.21 47.39 -4.58
C LYS A 766 -40.13 48.61 -3.71
N SER A 767 -40.59 48.52 -2.44
CA SER A 767 -40.36 49.53 -1.41
C SER A 767 -39.14 49.10 -0.59
N VAL A 768 -38.25 50.06 -0.33
CA VAL A 768 -37.01 49.83 0.43
C VAL A 768 -36.91 50.92 1.48
N ALA A 769 -36.59 50.56 2.73
CA ALA A 769 -36.45 51.47 3.82
C ALA A 769 -35.06 51.45 4.46
N TYR A 770 -34.47 52.62 4.60
CA TYR A 770 -33.16 52.82 5.22
C TYR A 770 -33.25 53.72 6.44
N SER A 771 -32.47 53.35 7.46
CA SER A 771 -32.17 54.23 8.60
C SER A 771 -30.76 54.80 8.39
N ILE A 772 -30.69 56.15 8.34
CA ILE A 772 -29.46 56.89 8.06
C ILE A 772 -29.06 57.63 9.32
N VAL A 773 -27.82 57.44 9.78
CA VAL A 773 -27.30 58.02 11.03
C VAL A 773 -26.26 59.06 10.70
N PHE A 774 -26.48 60.28 11.25
CA PHE A 774 -25.57 61.41 11.16
C PHE A 774 -24.99 61.76 12.51
N ARG A 775 -23.71 62.05 12.57
CA ARG A 775 -23.00 62.50 13.76
C ARG A 775 -21.80 63.39 13.41
N ALA A 776 -21.59 64.44 14.23
CA ALA A 776 -20.33 65.17 14.20
C ALA A 776 -19.40 64.73 15.34
N LYS A 777 -18.11 64.84 15.15
CA LYS A 777 -17.07 64.44 16.13
C LYS A 777 -16.84 65.53 17.17
N ASP A 778 -17.17 66.79 16.88
CA ASP A 778 -16.76 68.01 17.60
C ASP A 778 -17.96 68.80 18.10
N LYS A 779 -19.22 68.51 17.67
CA LYS A 779 -20.41 69.28 18.08
C LYS A 779 -21.69 68.44 17.97
N THR A 780 -22.78 68.97 18.55
CA THR A 780 -24.15 68.46 18.25
C THR A 780 -24.55 69.01 16.88
N LEU A 781 -25.13 68.22 16.01
CA LEU A 781 -25.60 68.59 14.69
C LEU A 781 -26.87 69.44 14.80
N GLU A 782 -26.95 70.48 13.97
CA GLU A 782 -28.14 71.30 13.83
C GLU A 782 -29.06 70.74 12.74
N GLU A 783 -30.37 70.93 12.86
CA GLU A 783 -31.37 70.43 11.93
C GLU A 783 -31.12 70.89 10.49
N ALA A 784 -30.61 72.12 10.28
CA ALA A 784 -30.26 72.59 8.94
C ALA A 784 -29.14 71.82 8.26
N GLU A 785 -28.15 71.35 9.01
CA GLU A 785 -27.05 70.59 8.50
C GLU A 785 -27.49 69.13 8.04
N ILE A 786 -28.36 68.54 8.84
CA ILE A 786 -28.95 67.24 8.56
C ILE A 786 -29.86 67.29 7.33
N THR A 787 -30.73 68.32 7.30
CA THR A 787 -31.64 68.55 6.17
C THR A 787 -30.87 68.80 4.87
N SER A 788 -29.74 69.53 4.91
CA SER A 788 -28.89 69.70 3.72
C SER A 788 -28.29 68.41 3.21
N ALA A 789 -27.82 67.56 4.09
CA ALA A 789 -27.28 66.22 3.70
C ALA A 789 -28.40 65.31 3.17
N MET A 790 -29.52 65.23 3.84
CA MET A 790 -30.68 64.48 3.43
C MET A 790 -31.17 64.89 2.03
N ASN A 791 -31.29 66.19 1.77
CA ASN A 791 -31.75 66.72 0.45
C ASN A 791 -30.80 66.27 -0.67
N LYS A 792 -29.49 66.29 -0.45
CA LYS A 792 -28.52 65.80 -1.43
C LYS A 792 -28.67 64.30 -1.69
N ILE A 793 -28.92 63.50 -0.64
CA ILE A 793 -29.20 62.08 -0.79
C ILE A 793 -30.47 61.89 -1.61
N LEU A 794 -31.54 62.59 -1.29
CA LEU A 794 -32.84 62.52 -1.97
C LEU A 794 -32.70 62.89 -3.48
N GLU A 795 -32.01 64.02 -3.78
CA GLU A 795 -31.73 64.47 -5.15
C GLU A 795 -30.95 63.38 -5.92
N GLY A 796 -29.98 62.72 -5.28
CA GLY A 796 -29.22 61.62 -5.88
C GLY A 796 -30.07 60.37 -6.13
N LEU A 797 -30.99 60.05 -5.26
CA LEU A 797 -31.94 58.96 -5.40
C LEU A 797 -32.95 59.21 -6.50
N GLU A 798 -33.47 60.44 -6.54
CA GLU A 798 -34.41 60.87 -7.58
C GLU A 798 -33.77 60.82 -8.98
N ALA A 799 -32.48 61.15 -9.09
CA ALA A 799 -31.72 60.99 -10.35
C ALA A 799 -31.63 59.55 -10.84
N LEU A 800 -31.75 58.57 -9.96
CA LEU A 800 -31.87 57.13 -10.28
C LEU A 800 -33.32 56.70 -10.58
N GLY A 801 -34.31 57.58 -10.53
CA GLY A 801 -35.70 57.24 -10.71
C GLY A 801 -36.34 56.60 -9.47
N ILE A 802 -35.82 56.88 -8.27
CA ILE A 802 -36.31 56.38 -7.00
C ILE A 802 -37.16 57.46 -6.34
N GLU A 803 -38.38 57.16 -5.92
CA GLU A 803 -39.32 58.08 -5.33
C GLU A 803 -39.50 57.80 -3.83
N LEU A 804 -39.63 58.82 -3.02
CA LEU A 804 -40.03 58.67 -1.62
C LEU A 804 -41.44 58.08 -1.56
N ARG A 805 -41.64 57.12 -0.70
CA ARG A 805 -42.94 56.57 -0.37
C ARG A 805 -43.66 57.59 0.56
N LYS A 806 -44.77 58.08 0.07
CA LYS A 806 -45.64 59.02 0.86
C LYS A 806 -46.45 58.29 1.92
#